data_130f217745fea92c9f8c040b9d7ec7dc
#
_entry.id   130f217745fea92c9f8c040b9d7ec7dc
#
_cell.length_a   1.000
_cell.length_b   1.000
_cell.length_c   1.000
_cell.angle_alpha   90.00
_cell.angle_beta   90.00
_cell.angle_gamma   90.00
#
_symmetry.space_group_name_H-M   'P 1'
#
loop_
_entity.id
_entity.type
_entity.pdbx_description
1 polymer ?
#
loop_
_entity_poly.entity_id
_entity_poly.type
_entity_poly.pdbx_seq_one_letter_code
_entity_poly.pdbx_strand_id
1 'polypeptide(L)'
;MLQLRADPAALAPERLLVFELTGGVMQFTEAVRLVPGLEFLGAEDLDEDDLDKSPAIYLMVPSEAALRNIVTLWKGWQNTGTVPPRFSAWKAMLSQLRDIRPWGPQDRVTSEDLDVLTEELARGAPATRVEVELVFRRNGEPVEAEAQAGILAVGGAILSRSRIVGAGYHALLADIPAAALRAVVARSPAGLAGLESILQIRPQSIFQIAPSEEFAGLPDGGAPALAGDPIAAIFDAVPLSAHPRLAGTLSIDDLFGLDGLAVGARKHGTAMASAVIHGDINGIWGRPLERRVHFVNMLYATAESDQPERFPELLPADMFERAVLAMRTGDAPTARHVLIINASLGDPNKPFAGRLSGWARVVDHLASTYGILFIISAGNHDAPLETAAMTAGQFEALSAAEKVRVALKASAAQMASRRILAPAESMNAITVGALHADQFTYPHPLPASYFDIWEDTGLWSVSSALGPGHNGATKPEILAPGGRHHVLLLPKGDDHRLQPLTKNAAAFGGIAVAAPPSATSLGLNVTARSIGTSVAAALATGVAARAHEALEAAYPDFVAIPSAQRACLLKALLVHGARWTNARDLLLEVLGPPEGKYSYRQKDNVRRYLGFGAYDPELIINCADDRATLWAVGSVAADQGKRFSIPWPATMSAKAQPHGLSATLAWFSPPRPGAVAYRAVRMKIVEPIQLGAAGIKASGIQPDPKQSHKGTVVHRRWDGEKAAAIAAAGFFDIDVQREVDDIDTPANFALVTTLEMAGELEVYTQVLNRVGLKPIVLAAV
;
A
#
# COMPACT_ATOMS: atom_id res chain seq x y z
N MET A 1 -21.17 -30.57 16.56
CA MET A 1 -20.71 -30.65 17.96
C MET A 1 -19.19 -30.62 17.97
N LEU A 2 -18.64 -29.50 18.38
CA LEU A 2 -17.19 -29.32 18.54
C LEU A 2 -16.70 -30.21 19.68
N GLN A 3 -16.01 -31.28 19.35
CA GLN A 3 -15.19 -31.99 20.33
C GLN A 3 -13.82 -31.34 20.34
N LEU A 4 -13.60 -30.35 21.22
CA LEU A 4 -12.25 -30.07 21.69
C LEU A 4 -11.72 -31.42 22.21
N ARG A 5 -10.71 -31.95 21.57
CA ARG A 5 -10.03 -33.15 22.10
C ARG A 5 -9.55 -32.77 23.49
N ALA A 6 -10.16 -33.40 24.48
CA ALA A 6 -10.04 -33.05 25.90
C ALA A 6 -8.68 -33.47 26.54
N ASP A 7 -7.65 -33.66 25.76
CA ASP A 7 -6.32 -33.93 26.24
C ASP A 7 -5.49 -32.63 26.27
N PRO A 8 -5.31 -32.00 27.44
CA PRO A 8 -4.43 -30.85 27.57
C PRO A 8 -2.97 -31.08 27.13
N ALA A 9 -2.54 -32.35 27.09
CA ALA A 9 -1.22 -32.75 26.60
C ALA A 9 -1.13 -32.75 25.06
N ALA A 10 -2.26 -32.79 24.35
CA ALA A 10 -2.30 -32.69 22.89
C ALA A 10 -2.20 -31.24 22.40
N LEU A 11 -2.39 -30.27 23.29
CA LEU A 11 -2.17 -28.85 23.04
C LEU A 11 -0.91 -28.45 23.81
N ALA A 12 0.27 -28.68 23.23
CA ALA A 12 1.50 -28.21 23.85
C ALA A 12 1.42 -26.71 24.08
N PRO A 13 1.83 -26.20 25.27
CA PRO A 13 1.98 -24.78 25.46
C PRO A 13 2.91 -24.27 24.36
N GLU A 14 2.56 -23.14 23.73
CA GLU A 14 3.30 -22.53 22.62
C GLU A 14 2.83 -22.86 21.20
N ARG A 15 1.79 -23.62 20.99
CA ARG A 15 1.21 -23.87 19.66
C ARG A 15 0.38 -22.70 19.18
N LEU A 16 0.46 -22.43 17.87
CA LEU A 16 -0.48 -21.54 17.19
C LEU A 16 -1.85 -22.19 17.12
N LEU A 17 -2.89 -21.45 17.53
CA LEU A 17 -4.28 -21.86 17.40
C LEU A 17 -5.02 -21.02 16.39
N VAL A 18 -5.84 -21.67 15.58
CA VAL A 18 -6.81 -21.06 14.68
C VAL A 18 -8.18 -21.10 15.33
N PHE A 19 -8.82 -19.93 15.42
CA PHE A 19 -10.21 -19.81 15.83
C PHE A 19 -11.03 -19.48 14.58
N GLU A 20 -11.92 -20.37 14.20
CA GLU A 20 -12.83 -20.17 13.09
C GLU A 20 -14.16 -19.65 13.60
N LEU A 21 -14.58 -18.46 13.14
CA LEU A 21 -15.80 -17.79 13.59
C LEU A 21 -16.77 -17.61 12.44
N THR A 22 -18.06 -17.54 12.75
CA THR A 22 -19.14 -17.29 11.78
C THR A 22 -19.55 -15.82 11.68
N GLY A 23 -18.87 -14.91 12.40
CA GLY A 23 -19.23 -13.48 12.46
C GLY A 23 -18.05 -12.55 12.75
N GLY A 24 -18.32 -11.24 12.75
CA GLY A 24 -17.32 -10.18 12.75
C GLY A 24 -16.38 -10.11 13.96
N VAL A 25 -15.17 -9.69 13.70
CA VAL A 25 -13.96 -9.73 14.56
C VAL A 25 -13.98 -8.76 15.75
N MET A 26 -14.87 -7.75 15.81
CA MET A 26 -14.78 -6.67 16.82
C MET A 26 -14.82 -7.16 18.28
N GLN A 27 -15.64 -8.15 18.58
CA GLN A 27 -15.76 -8.68 19.94
C GLN A 27 -14.62 -9.64 20.30
N PHE A 28 -13.95 -10.22 19.31
CA PHE A 28 -12.80 -11.10 19.51
C PHE A 28 -11.59 -10.34 20.07
N THR A 29 -11.37 -9.13 19.62
CA THR A 29 -10.31 -8.23 20.10
C THR A 29 -10.39 -7.99 21.61
N GLU A 30 -11.61 -7.75 22.13
CA GLU A 30 -11.84 -7.62 23.57
C GLU A 30 -11.63 -8.95 24.30
N ALA A 31 -12.08 -10.05 23.73
CA ALA A 31 -11.93 -11.37 24.35
C ALA A 31 -10.46 -11.73 24.54
N VAL A 32 -9.61 -11.53 23.54
CA VAL A 32 -8.16 -11.81 23.61
C VAL A 32 -7.48 -11.01 24.73
N ARG A 33 -7.81 -9.73 24.88
CA ARG A 33 -7.22 -8.86 25.92
C ARG A 33 -7.52 -9.33 27.33
N LEU A 34 -8.60 -10.08 27.53
CA LEU A 34 -9.03 -10.57 28.85
C LEU A 34 -8.28 -11.81 29.32
N VAL A 35 -7.50 -12.46 28.45
CA VAL A 35 -6.69 -13.64 28.80
C VAL A 35 -5.20 -13.28 28.64
N PRO A 36 -4.50 -12.97 29.76
CA PRO A 36 -3.08 -12.66 29.71
C PRO A 36 -2.27 -13.79 29.07
N GLY A 37 -1.32 -13.42 28.22
CA GLY A 37 -0.44 -14.36 27.55
C GLY A 37 -0.97 -14.92 26.23
N LEU A 38 -2.09 -14.39 25.71
CA LEU A 38 -2.50 -14.60 24.32
C LEU A 38 -1.89 -13.53 23.43
N GLU A 39 -1.26 -13.94 22.33
CA GLU A 39 -0.77 -13.07 21.28
C GLU A 39 -1.61 -13.27 20.00
N PHE A 40 -2.07 -12.17 19.41
CA PHE A 40 -2.82 -12.18 18.18
C PHE A 40 -1.86 -12.03 16.99
N LEU A 41 -1.91 -12.96 16.03
CA LEU A 41 -1.03 -12.92 14.86
C LEU A 41 -1.69 -12.30 13.63
N GLY A 42 -3.00 -12.35 13.52
CA GLY A 42 -3.73 -11.81 12.37
C GLY A 42 -5.13 -12.40 12.24
N ALA A 43 -5.92 -11.78 11.37
CA ALA A 43 -7.21 -12.30 10.92
C ALA A 43 -7.18 -12.31 9.39
N GLU A 44 -7.74 -13.34 8.79
CA GLU A 44 -8.10 -13.30 7.38
C GLU A 44 -9.38 -12.49 7.25
N ASP A 45 -9.34 -11.43 6.42
CA ASP A 45 -10.56 -10.75 6.02
C ASP A 45 -11.36 -11.69 5.12
N LEU A 46 -12.61 -11.92 5.50
CA LEU A 46 -13.55 -12.52 4.58
C LEU A 46 -13.83 -11.56 3.46
N ASP A 47 -13.71 -12.03 2.26
CA ASP A 47 -14.40 -11.40 1.14
C ASP A 47 -15.91 -11.55 1.41
N GLU A 48 -16.65 -10.42 1.48
CA GLU A 48 -18.10 -10.45 1.74
C GLU A 48 -18.87 -11.23 0.66
N ASP A 49 -18.22 -11.52 -0.46
CA ASP A 49 -18.78 -12.28 -1.57
C ASP A 49 -18.58 -13.81 -1.44
N ASP A 50 -17.75 -14.28 -0.51
CA ASP A 50 -17.57 -15.71 -0.22
C ASP A 50 -18.20 -16.08 1.11
N LEU A 51 -19.53 -16.21 1.11
CA LEU A 51 -20.34 -16.53 2.29
C LEU A 51 -20.04 -17.91 2.90
N ASP A 52 -19.28 -18.76 2.21
CA ASP A 52 -18.93 -20.10 2.68
C ASP A 52 -17.61 -20.13 3.46
N LYS A 53 -16.79 -19.07 3.42
CA LYS A 53 -15.57 -18.94 4.23
C LYS A 53 -15.89 -18.30 5.57
N SER A 54 -15.58 -19.00 6.64
CA SER A 54 -15.62 -18.44 7.99
C SER A 54 -14.38 -17.59 8.25
N PRO A 55 -14.47 -16.44 8.96
CA PRO A 55 -13.29 -15.70 9.36
C PRO A 55 -12.39 -16.58 10.22
N ALA A 56 -11.12 -16.71 9.82
CA ALA A 56 -10.12 -17.41 10.60
C ALA A 56 -9.29 -16.40 11.40
N ILE A 57 -9.19 -16.60 12.71
CA ILE A 57 -8.42 -15.74 13.60
C ILE A 57 -7.31 -16.58 14.22
N TYR A 58 -6.08 -16.09 14.12
CA TYR A 58 -4.89 -16.80 14.53
C TYR A 58 -4.39 -16.27 15.86
N LEU A 59 -4.20 -17.17 16.81
CA LEU A 59 -3.66 -16.84 18.13
C LEU A 59 -2.45 -17.68 18.45
N MET A 60 -1.46 -17.07 19.07
CA MET A 60 -0.38 -17.78 19.72
C MET A 60 -0.70 -17.89 21.21
N VAL A 61 -0.59 -19.11 21.78
CA VAL A 61 -0.77 -19.34 23.21
C VAL A 61 0.61 -19.47 23.86
N PRO A 62 1.18 -18.42 24.44
CA PRO A 62 2.57 -18.44 24.92
C PRO A 62 2.75 -19.16 26.26
N SER A 63 1.64 -19.51 26.94
CA SER A 63 1.72 -20.16 28.25
C SER A 63 0.63 -21.20 28.48
N GLU A 64 0.93 -22.23 29.25
CA GLU A 64 -0.01 -23.23 29.72
C GLU A 64 -1.18 -22.60 30.53
N ALA A 65 -0.92 -21.50 31.25
CA ALA A 65 -1.94 -20.79 32.01
C ALA A 65 -2.99 -20.15 31.10
N ALA A 66 -2.58 -19.54 29.97
CA ALA A 66 -3.51 -18.97 28.99
C ALA A 66 -4.38 -20.06 28.34
N LEU A 67 -3.79 -21.20 28.00
CA LEU A 67 -4.52 -22.37 27.47
C LEU A 67 -5.54 -22.92 28.47
N ARG A 68 -5.16 -23.08 29.72
CA ARG A 68 -6.08 -23.54 30.81
C ARG A 68 -7.27 -22.56 30.95
N ASN A 69 -7.02 -21.26 30.86
CA ASN A 69 -8.08 -20.26 30.90
C ASN A 69 -9.06 -20.42 29.75
N ILE A 70 -8.58 -20.58 28.50
CA ILE A 70 -9.42 -20.80 27.33
C ILE A 70 -10.26 -22.07 27.49
N VAL A 71 -9.64 -23.17 27.86
CA VAL A 71 -10.32 -24.47 28.08
C VAL A 71 -11.38 -24.35 29.18
N THR A 72 -11.09 -23.62 30.25
CA THR A 72 -12.03 -23.40 31.37
C THR A 72 -13.24 -22.57 30.90
N LEU A 73 -13.01 -21.49 30.17
CA LEU A 73 -14.08 -20.66 29.59
C LEU A 73 -14.95 -21.48 28.64
N TRP A 74 -14.33 -22.26 27.76
CA TRP A 74 -15.04 -23.15 26.83
C TRP A 74 -15.91 -24.19 27.54
N LYS A 75 -15.36 -24.90 28.51
CA LYS A 75 -16.12 -25.91 29.32
C LYS A 75 -17.26 -25.25 30.07
N GLY A 76 -17.05 -24.09 30.68
CA GLY A 76 -18.10 -23.31 31.33
C GLY A 76 -19.22 -22.97 30.35
N TRP A 77 -18.87 -22.47 29.20
CA TRP A 77 -19.82 -22.12 28.13
C TRP A 77 -20.62 -23.34 27.64
N GLN A 78 -19.96 -24.45 27.34
CA GLN A 78 -20.62 -25.69 26.90
C GLN A 78 -21.65 -26.21 27.92
N ASN A 79 -21.31 -26.14 29.21
CA ASN A 79 -22.14 -26.70 30.27
C ASN A 79 -23.31 -25.80 30.68
N THR A 80 -23.11 -24.48 30.65
CA THR A 80 -24.07 -23.53 31.26
C THR A 80 -24.57 -22.47 30.32
N GLY A 81 -23.98 -22.33 29.09
CA GLY A 81 -24.23 -21.22 28.17
C GLY A 81 -23.79 -19.85 28.73
N THR A 82 -23.00 -19.84 29.79
CA THR A 82 -22.55 -18.62 30.47
C THR A 82 -21.04 -18.60 30.65
N VAL A 83 -20.49 -17.40 30.78
CA VAL A 83 -19.09 -17.15 31.15
C VAL A 83 -19.06 -16.19 32.35
N PRO A 84 -17.98 -16.18 33.16
CA PRO A 84 -17.85 -15.22 34.25
C PRO A 84 -18.01 -13.77 33.75
N PRO A 85 -18.63 -12.85 34.52
CA PRO A 85 -18.93 -11.49 34.07
C PRO A 85 -17.76 -10.71 33.44
N ARG A 86 -16.55 -10.88 33.99
CA ARG A 86 -15.32 -10.26 33.48
C ARG A 86 -14.90 -10.75 32.08
N PHE A 87 -15.49 -11.84 31.59
CA PHE A 87 -15.22 -12.44 30.29
C PHE A 87 -16.42 -12.33 29.33
N SER A 88 -17.26 -11.30 29.46
CA SER A 88 -18.46 -11.09 28.63
C SER A 88 -18.15 -11.11 27.13
N ALA A 89 -17.02 -10.56 26.69
CA ALA A 89 -16.58 -10.60 25.30
C ALA A 89 -16.33 -12.04 24.79
N TRP A 90 -15.89 -12.97 25.67
CA TRP A 90 -15.76 -14.39 25.35
C TRP A 90 -17.11 -15.06 25.08
N LYS A 91 -18.18 -14.61 25.73
CA LYS A 91 -19.52 -15.14 25.47
C LYS A 91 -19.93 -14.90 24.01
N ALA A 92 -19.73 -13.68 23.51
CA ALA A 92 -20.05 -13.33 22.15
C ALA A 92 -19.16 -14.11 21.14
N MET A 93 -17.86 -14.23 21.41
CA MET A 93 -16.95 -15.01 20.59
C MET A 93 -17.32 -16.49 20.55
N LEU A 94 -17.57 -17.12 21.72
CA LEU A 94 -17.92 -18.54 21.82
C LEU A 94 -19.25 -18.85 21.14
N SER A 95 -20.19 -17.90 21.10
CA SER A 95 -21.45 -18.04 20.36
C SER A 95 -21.30 -18.05 18.83
N GLN A 96 -20.22 -17.50 18.32
CA GLN A 96 -19.88 -17.43 16.89
C GLN A 96 -18.81 -18.45 16.51
N LEU A 97 -18.26 -19.19 17.48
CA LEU A 97 -17.17 -20.11 17.27
C LEU A 97 -17.63 -21.35 16.50
N ARG A 98 -16.99 -21.57 15.34
CA ARG A 98 -17.20 -22.77 14.52
C ARG A 98 -16.22 -23.87 14.89
N ASP A 99 -14.93 -23.54 15.01
CA ASP A 99 -13.88 -24.51 15.34
C ASP A 99 -12.70 -23.84 16.05
N ILE A 100 -11.94 -24.65 16.81
CA ILE A 100 -10.63 -24.31 17.36
C ILE A 100 -9.70 -25.45 16.99
N ARG A 101 -8.66 -25.16 16.23
CA ARG A 101 -7.69 -26.16 15.79
C ARG A 101 -6.27 -25.62 15.86
N PRO A 102 -5.23 -26.48 15.92
CA PRO A 102 -3.85 -26.03 15.80
C PRO A 102 -3.57 -25.51 14.37
N TRP A 103 -2.62 -24.59 14.26
CA TRP A 103 -2.02 -24.19 12.98
C TRP A 103 -1.36 -25.40 12.34
N GLY A 104 -1.81 -25.78 11.18
CA GLY A 104 -1.42 -27.03 10.51
C GLY A 104 -0.76 -26.83 9.14
N PRO A 105 -0.44 -27.91 8.44
CA PRO A 105 0.17 -27.85 7.12
C PRO A 105 -0.65 -27.05 6.09
N GLN A 106 -1.99 -27.08 6.19
CA GLN A 106 -2.86 -26.30 5.31
C GLN A 106 -2.77 -24.78 5.51
N ASP A 107 -2.35 -24.37 6.72
CA ASP A 107 -2.19 -22.96 7.05
C ASP A 107 -0.78 -22.46 6.73
N ARG A 108 0.21 -23.36 6.75
CA ARG A 108 1.62 -23.03 6.45
C ARG A 108 1.87 -22.88 4.96
N VAL A 109 1.06 -23.53 4.12
CA VAL A 109 1.12 -23.41 2.66
C VAL A 109 -0.27 -22.98 2.20
N THR A 110 -0.43 -21.70 1.84
CA THR A 110 -1.73 -21.17 1.37
C THR A 110 -2.11 -21.75 0.01
N SER A 111 -3.33 -21.50 -0.45
CA SER A 111 -3.78 -21.97 -1.76
C SER A 111 -3.00 -21.31 -2.88
N GLU A 112 -2.72 -20.01 -2.73
CA GLU A 112 -1.97 -19.21 -3.70
C GLU A 112 -0.50 -19.67 -3.79
N ASP A 113 0.14 -19.90 -2.64
CA ASP A 113 1.50 -20.45 -2.59
C ASP A 113 1.57 -21.86 -3.20
N LEU A 114 0.52 -22.68 -2.98
CA LEU A 114 0.42 -24.03 -3.51
C LEU A 114 0.41 -24.04 -5.04
N ASP A 115 -0.36 -23.16 -5.67
CA ASP A 115 -0.47 -23.08 -7.13
C ASP A 115 0.91 -22.76 -7.75
N VAL A 116 1.62 -21.78 -7.19
CA VAL A 116 2.97 -21.41 -7.67
C VAL A 116 3.97 -22.55 -7.47
N LEU A 117 3.99 -23.17 -6.29
CA LEU A 117 4.90 -24.28 -6.01
C LEU A 117 4.61 -25.51 -6.90
N THR A 118 3.34 -25.71 -7.25
CA THR A 118 2.92 -26.78 -8.19
C THR A 118 3.42 -26.51 -9.60
N GLU A 119 3.34 -25.25 -10.06
CA GLU A 119 3.90 -24.84 -11.35
C GLU A 119 5.42 -25.01 -11.40
N GLU A 120 6.14 -24.65 -10.34
CA GLU A 120 7.59 -24.86 -10.25
C GLU A 120 7.97 -26.34 -10.35
N LEU A 121 7.22 -27.21 -9.68
CA LEU A 121 7.40 -28.67 -9.84
C LEU A 121 7.14 -29.14 -11.27
N ALA A 122 6.11 -28.59 -11.94
CA ALA A 122 5.77 -28.95 -13.31
C ALA A 122 6.84 -28.51 -14.33
N ARG A 123 7.55 -27.42 -14.04
CA ARG A 123 8.69 -26.95 -14.85
C ARG A 123 9.91 -27.87 -14.75
N GLY A 124 9.93 -28.78 -13.78
CA GLY A 124 10.98 -29.80 -13.63
C GLY A 124 12.29 -29.26 -13.01
N ALA A 125 12.27 -28.16 -12.31
CA ALA A 125 13.44 -27.64 -11.60
C ALA A 125 13.93 -28.65 -10.56
N PRO A 126 15.26 -28.87 -10.41
CA PRO A 126 15.81 -29.83 -9.45
C PRO A 126 15.59 -29.39 -8.00
N ALA A 127 15.53 -28.10 -7.76
CA ALA A 127 15.19 -27.47 -6.49
C ALA A 127 14.43 -26.18 -6.73
N THR A 128 13.60 -25.78 -5.77
CA THR A 128 12.85 -24.53 -5.80
C THR A 128 13.23 -23.70 -4.59
N ARG A 129 13.42 -22.40 -4.82
CA ARG A 129 13.75 -21.43 -3.79
C ARG A 129 12.50 -21.00 -3.04
N VAL A 130 12.51 -21.15 -1.72
CA VAL A 130 11.39 -20.82 -0.85
C VAL A 130 11.81 -19.93 0.30
N GLU A 131 10.93 -19.01 0.68
CA GLU A 131 10.97 -18.31 1.95
C GLU A 131 10.24 -19.16 3.00
N VAL A 132 10.94 -19.49 4.06
CA VAL A 132 10.40 -20.20 5.22
C VAL A 132 10.30 -19.21 6.38
N GLU A 133 9.11 -18.61 6.56
CA GLU A 133 8.85 -17.71 7.68
C GLU A 133 8.61 -18.52 8.94
N LEU A 134 9.32 -18.16 10.02
CA LEU A 134 9.29 -18.86 11.29
C LEU A 134 8.34 -18.18 12.28
N VAL A 135 7.85 -18.94 13.24
CA VAL A 135 7.09 -18.38 14.35
C VAL A 135 8.00 -17.46 15.15
N PHE A 136 7.68 -16.15 15.16
CA PHE A 136 8.50 -15.17 15.84
C PHE A 136 8.45 -15.36 17.37
N ARG A 137 9.61 -15.50 17.99
CA ARG A 137 9.80 -15.62 19.44
C ARG A 137 10.84 -14.64 19.93
N ARG A 138 10.77 -14.20 21.19
CA ARG A 138 11.81 -13.35 21.79
C ARG A 138 13.17 -14.04 21.76
N ASN A 139 13.23 -15.32 22.14
CA ASN A 139 14.37 -16.19 21.86
C ASN A 139 14.08 -16.98 20.58
N GLY A 140 14.71 -16.59 19.47
CA GLY A 140 14.50 -17.19 18.14
C GLY A 140 15.36 -18.41 17.87
N GLU A 141 16.42 -18.64 18.66
CA GLU A 141 17.42 -19.69 18.37
C GLU A 141 16.84 -21.12 18.33
N PRO A 142 15.98 -21.56 19.27
CA PRO A 142 15.43 -22.92 19.21
C PRO A 142 14.51 -23.12 17.99
N VAL A 143 13.74 -22.10 17.62
CA VAL A 143 12.81 -22.13 16.47
C VAL A 143 13.60 -22.20 15.16
N GLU A 144 14.66 -21.40 15.05
CA GLU A 144 15.54 -21.39 13.89
C GLU A 144 16.29 -22.73 13.76
N ALA A 145 16.85 -23.25 14.86
CA ALA A 145 17.57 -24.52 14.86
C ALA A 145 16.70 -25.70 14.41
N GLU A 146 15.44 -25.78 14.86
CA GLU A 146 14.49 -26.81 14.45
C GLU A 146 14.19 -26.71 12.95
N ALA A 147 13.89 -25.50 12.44
CA ALA A 147 13.61 -25.28 11.02
C ALA A 147 14.83 -25.61 10.15
N GLN A 148 16.03 -25.18 10.56
CA GLN A 148 17.27 -25.51 9.85
C GLN A 148 17.50 -27.02 9.80
N ALA A 149 17.37 -27.72 10.93
CA ALA A 149 17.51 -29.17 10.98
C ALA A 149 16.50 -29.87 10.04
N GLY A 150 15.25 -29.40 10.01
CA GLY A 150 14.23 -29.92 9.10
C GLY A 150 14.55 -29.70 7.63
N ILE A 151 15.03 -28.50 7.25
CA ILE A 151 15.45 -28.20 5.86
C ILE A 151 16.62 -29.10 5.44
N LEU A 152 17.64 -29.23 6.29
CA LEU A 152 18.80 -30.06 6.00
C LEU A 152 18.42 -31.55 5.92
N ALA A 153 17.53 -32.03 6.77
CA ALA A 153 17.09 -33.44 6.80
C ALA A 153 16.37 -33.86 5.50
N VAL A 154 15.73 -32.92 4.80
CA VAL A 154 15.11 -33.18 3.50
C VAL A 154 16.04 -32.92 2.31
N GLY A 155 17.32 -32.66 2.58
CA GLY A 155 18.34 -32.38 1.55
C GLY A 155 18.28 -30.94 1.00
N GLY A 156 17.61 -30.03 1.67
CA GLY A 156 17.58 -28.61 1.32
C GLY A 156 18.85 -27.87 1.72
N ALA A 157 19.08 -26.70 1.14
CA ALA A 157 20.19 -25.80 1.44
C ALA A 157 19.66 -24.44 1.93
N ILE A 158 20.25 -23.89 2.97
CA ILE A 158 19.91 -22.56 3.49
C ILE A 158 20.82 -21.54 2.82
N LEU A 159 20.22 -20.54 2.15
CA LEU A 159 20.90 -19.51 1.39
C LEU A 159 21.12 -18.24 2.20
N SER A 160 20.08 -17.80 2.90
CA SER A 160 20.15 -16.62 3.77
C SER A 160 19.16 -16.72 4.93
N ARG A 161 19.33 -15.84 5.90
CA ARG A 161 18.47 -15.76 7.09
C ARG A 161 18.30 -14.32 7.51
N SER A 162 17.14 -13.99 8.08
CA SER A 162 16.85 -12.67 8.61
C SER A 162 16.00 -12.75 9.86
N ARG A 163 16.30 -11.90 10.84
CA ARG A 163 15.51 -11.74 12.05
C ARG A 163 15.43 -10.29 12.46
N ILE A 164 14.27 -9.67 12.22
CA ILE A 164 14.00 -8.24 12.44
C ILE A 164 12.99 -8.10 13.58
N VAL A 165 13.50 -7.81 14.77
CA VAL A 165 12.73 -7.85 16.02
C VAL A 165 11.58 -6.84 16.00
N GLY A 166 11.82 -5.61 15.55
CA GLY A 166 10.81 -4.56 15.53
C GLY A 166 9.65 -4.82 14.57
N ALA A 167 9.86 -5.68 13.57
CA ALA A 167 8.84 -6.12 12.63
C ALA A 167 8.20 -7.48 13.01
N GLY A 168 8.71 -8.16 14.04
CA GLY A 168 8.32 -9.54 14.35
C GLY A 168 8.54 -10.47 13.15
N TYR A 169 9.61 -10.23 12.38
CA TYR A 169 9.95 -11.03 11.21
C TYR A 169 11.14 -11.93 11.50
N HIS A 170 11.00 -13.21 11.15
CA HIS A 170 12.06 -14.20 11.27
C HIS A 170 11.89 -15.21 10.13
N ALA A 171 12.84 -15.33 9.23
CA ALA A 171 12.72 -16.17 8.04
C ALA A 171 14.07 -16.72 7.60
N LEU A 172 14.00 -17.85 6.89
CA LEU A 172 15.09 -18.48 6.16
C LEU A 172 14.75 -18.49 4.67
N LEU A 173 15.72 -18.20 3.83
CA LEU A 173 15.64 -18.49 2.40
C LEU A 173 16.34 -19.80 2.15
N ALA A 174 15.69 -20.75 1.49
CA ALA A 174 16.20 -22.09 1.28
C ALA A 174 15.90 -22.62 -0.12
N ASP A 175 16.83 -23.38 -0.70
CA ASP A 175 16.56 -24.21 -1.87
C ASP A 175 16.06 -25.56 -1.40
N ILE A 176 14.85 -25.95 -1.84
CA ILE A 176 14.20 -27.21 -1.45
C ILE A 176 14.18 -28.14 -2.65
N PRO A 177 14.75 -29.37 -2.54
CA PRO A 177 14.75 -30.34 -3.61
C PRO A 177 13.33 -30.73 -4.06
N ALA A 178 13.13 -31.04 -5.33
CA ALA A 178 11.83 -31.37 -5.90
C ALA A 178 11.10 -32.51 -5.15
N ALA A 179 11.83 -33.48 -4.59
CA ALA A 179 11.23 -34.56 -3.78
C ALA A 179 10.61 -34.05 -2.48
N ALA A 180 11.29 -33.14 -1.79
CA ALA A 180 10.79 -32.53 -0.55
C ALA A 180 9.69 -31.49 -0.85
N LEU A 181 9.81 -30.76 -1.97
CA LEU A 181 8.79 -29.83 -2.42
C LEU A 181 7.44 -30.52 -2.71
N ARG A 182 7.45 -31.75 -3.27
CA ARG A 182 6.22 -32.57 -3.41
C ARG A 182 5.53 -32.82 -2.08
N ALA A 183 6.29 -33.04 -1.00
CA ALA A 183 5.72 -33.20 0.34
C ALA A 183 5.14 -31.89 0.89
N VAL A 184 5.75 -30.74 0.56
CA VAL A 184 5.21 -29.40 0.90
C VAL A 184 3.91 -29.16 0.14
N VAL A 185 3.87 -29.40 -1.17
CA VAL A 185 2.68 -29.26 -2.02
C VAL A 185 1.56 -30.21 -1.57
N ALA A 186 1.90 -31.44 -1.18
CA ALA A 186 0.94 -32.39 -0.59
C ALA A 186 0.52 -32.01 0.84
N ARG A 187 1.04 -30.92 1.40
CA ARG A 187 0.80 -30.49 2.80
C ARG A 187 1.01 -31.62 3.79
N SER A 188 2.07 -32.42 3.59
CA SER A 188 2.39 -33.60 4.38
C SER A 188 2.78 -33.20 5.81
N PRO A 189 2.12 -33.74 6.85
CA PRO A 189 2.50 -33.47 8.23
C PRO A 189 3.86 -34.08 8.63
N ALA A 190 4.38 -35.03 7.87
CA ALA A 190 5.70 -35.61 8.06
C ALA A 190 6.84 -34.84 7.38
N GLY A 191 6.51 -33.81 6.56
CA GLY A 191 7.46 -32.95 5.86
C GLY A 191 7.64 -31.60 6.56
N LEU A 192 8.29 -30.66 5.85
CA LEU A 192 8.52 -29.29 6.35
C LEU A 192 7.23 -28.59 6.78
N ALA A 193 6.12 -28.80 6.05
CA ALA A 193 4.84 -28.22 6.39
C ALA A 193 4.29 -28.70 7.75
N GLY A 194 4.82 -29.79 8.31
CA GLY A 194 4.44 -30.30 9.63
C GLY A 194 5.20 -29.68 10.80
N LEU A 195 6.32 -28.97 10.57
CA LEU A 195 7.16 -28.41 11.64
C LEU A 195 6.47 -27.25 12.36
N GLU A 196 6.45 -27.28 13.68
CA GLU A 196 5.76 -26.28 14.51
C GLU A 196 6.52 -24.94 14.57
N SER A 197 7.81 -24.95 14.32
CA SER A 197 8.65 -23.74 14.17
C SER A 197 8.31 -22.91 12.95
N ILE A 198 7.66 -23.49 11.93
CA ILE A 198 7.35 -22.83 10.68
C ILE A 198 5.96 -22.17 10.76
N LEU A 199 5.94 -20.87 10.45
CA LEU A 199 4.72 -20.09 10.33
C LEU A 199 4.13 -20.23 8.93
N GLN A 200 4.97 -20.07 7.88
CA GLN A 200 4.55 -20.15 6.49
C GLN A 200 5.72 -20.58 5.59
N ILE A 201 5.39 -21.33 4.53
CA ILE A 201 6.31 -21.68 3.43
C ILE A 201 5.72 -21.11 2.15
N ARG A 202 6.49 -20.31 1.45
CA ARG A 202 6.06 -19.67 0.21
C ARG A 202 7.21 -19.61 -0.80
N PRO A 203 6.95 -19.49 -2.10
CA PRO A 203 8.02 -19.26 -3.07
C PRO A 203 8.76 -17.96 -2.74
N GLN A 204 10.06 -17.88 -3.11
CA GLN A 204 10.78 -16.62 -3.03
C GLN A 204 10.04 -15.55 -3.84
N SER A 205 10.01 -14.34 -3.32
CA SER A 205 9.43 -13.21 -4.04
C SER A 205 10.04 -13.06 -5.41
N ILE A 206 9.18 -12.94 -6.42
CA ILE A 206 9.56 -12.59 -7.78
C ILE A 206 9.14 -11.15 -8.08
N PHE A 207 9.61 -10.63 -9.17
CA PHE A 207 9.26 -9.31 -9.63
C PHE A 207 8.76 -9.38 -11.07
N GLN A 208 7.64 -8.73 -11.35
CA GLN A 208 7.07 -8.62 -12.69
C GLN A 208 7.36 -7.24 -13.25
N ILE A 209 8.05 -7.18 -14.39
CA ILE A 209 8.34 -5.92 -15.06
C ILE A 209 7.06 -5.43 -15.75
N ALA A 210 6.73 -4.17 -15.51
CA ALA A 210 5.63 -3.51 -16.21
C ALA A 210 5.92 -3.44 -17.74
N PRO A 211 4.91 -3.54 -18.59
CA PRO A 211 5.07 -3.41 -20.03
C PRO A 211 5.74 -2.07 -20.40
N SER A 212 6.73 -2.13 -21.27
CA SER A 212 7.40 -0.95 -21.82
C SER A 212 7.64 -1.12 -23.31
N GLU A 213 7.49 -0.03 -24.08
CA GLU A 213 7.69 -0.03 -25.52
C GLU A 213 8.58 1.13 -25.92
N GLU A 214 9.64 0.85 -26.70
CA GLU A 214 10.55 1.86 -27.20
C GLU A 214 9.91 2.74 -28.29
N PHE A 215 10.25 4.01 -28.29
CA PHE A 215 9.87 4.91 -29.36
C PHE A 215 11.03 5.85 -29.72
N ALA A 216 11.05 6.30 -30.96
CA ALA A 216 12.12 7.16 -31.46
C ALA A 216 11.99 8.60 -30.95
N GLY A 217 13.11 9.12 -30.46
CA GLY A 217 13.50 10.52 -30.58
C GLY A 217 12.70 11.57 -29.85
N LEU A 218 12.66 11.55 -28.49
CA LEU A 218 12.52 12.84 -27.81
C LEU A 218 13.83 13.63 -27.89
N PRO A 219 13.79 14.98 -27.99
CA PRO A 219 14.98 15.81 -28.03
C PRO A 219 15.94 15.49 -26.88
N ASP A 220 17.25 15.63 -27.12
CA ASP A 220 18.29 15.47 -26.09
C ASP A 220 17.99 16.41 -24.92
N GLY A 221 17.56 15.85 -23.80
CA GLY A 221 17.47 16.56 -22.51
C GLY A 221 18.78 16.34 -21.78
N GLY A 222 19.51 17.40 -21.48
CA GLY A 222 20.68 17.32 -20.61
C GLY A 222 20.31 16.94 -19.18
N ALA A 223 21.30 16.49 -18.41
CA ALA A 223 21.13 16.31 -16.97
C ALA A 223 20.84 17.66 -16.30
N PRO A 224 19.96 17.73 -15.30
CA PRO A 224 19.66 18.96 -14.57
C PRO A 224 20.86 19.48 -13.79
N ALA A 225 20.89 20.78 -13.53
CA ALA A 225 21.78 21.35 -12.53
C ALA A 225 21.38 20.85 -11.14
N LEU A 226 22.32 20.26 -10.41
CA LEU A 226 22.05 19.61 -9.13
C LEU A 226 22.58 20.44 -7.96
N ALA A 227 21.76 20.60 -6.93
CA ALA A 227 22.09 21.26 -5.69
C ALA A 227 21.56 20.47 -4.48
N GLY A 228 22.35 20.37 -3.42
CA GLY A 228 21.96 19.78 -2.13
C GLY A 228 21.99 18.24 -2.09
N ASP A 229 21.74 17.73 -0.89
CA ASP A 229 21.78 16.30 -0.60
C ASP A 229 20.52 15.58 -1.10
N PRO A 230 20.62 14.27 -1.39
CA PRO A 230 19.46 13.46 -1.73
C PRO A 230 18.41 13.45 -0.61
N ILE A 231 17.17 13.74 -0.96
CA ILE A 231 16.01 13.63 -0.07
C ILE A 231 15.10 12.45 -0.45
N ALA A 232 15.27 11.91 -1.64
CA ALA A 232 14.59 10.72 -2.14
C ALA A 232 15.60 9.62 -2.47
N ALA A 233 15.19 8.37 -2.23
CA ALA A 233 15.89 7.18 -2.66
C ALA A 233 14.98 6.29 -3.53
N ILE A 234 15.58 5.46 -4.36
CA ILE A 234 14.90 4.45 -5.18
C ILE A 234 15.51 3.09 -4.84
N PHE A 235 14.65 2.13 -4.48
CA PHE A 235 14.98 0.73 -4.27
C PHE A 235 14.46 -0.07 -5.46
N ASP A 236 15.34 -0.38 -6.43
CA ASP A 236 14.91 -0.95 -7.71
C ASP A 236 16.02 -1.77 -8.37
N ALA A 237 15.74 -2.25 -9.58
CA ALA A 237 16.72 -2.93 -10.42
C ALA A 237 17.85 -1.99 -10.85
N VAL A 238 19.04 -2.56 -11.10
CA VAL A 238 20.24 -1.80 -11.52
C VAL A 238 19.92 -0.88 -12.70
N PRO A 239 20.15 0.46 -12.58
CA PRO A 239 19.81 1.42 -13.63
C PRO A 239 20.96 1.57 -14.66
N LEU A 240 20.65 2.09 -15.84
CA LEU A 240 21.64 2.62 -16.78
C LEU A 240 22.00 4.07 -16.41
N SER A 241 22.89 4.23 -15.44
CA SER A 241 23.30 5.55 -14.93
C SER A 241 24.02 6.43 -15.98
N ALA A 242 24.58 5.83 -17.03
CA ALA A 242 25.21 6.54 -18.14
C ALA A 242 24.22 7.09 -19.18
N HIS A 243 22.92 6.84 -19.02
CA HIS A 243 21.90 7.44 -19.88
C HIS A 243 21.98 8.97 -19.80
N PRO A 244 21.96 9.74 -20.93
CA PRO A 244 22.18 11.19 -20.93
C PRO A 244 21.27 11.96 -19.96
N ARG A 245 20.03 11.52 -19.75
CA ARG A 245 19.11 12.14 -18.81
C ARG A 245 19.39 11.79 -17.34
N LEU A 246 20.11 10.72 -17.09
CA LEU A 246 20.42 10.24 -15.73
C LEU A 246 21.87 10.49 -15.30
N ALA A 247 22.74 10.80 -16.24
CA ALA A 247 24.16 11.00 -15.97
C ALA A 247 24.40 12.09 -14.90
N GLY A 248 25.05 11.68 -13.80
CA GLY A 248 25.33 12.56 -12.65
C GLY A 248 24.14 12.84 -11.73
N THR A 249 22.90 12.39 -12.04
CA THR A 249 21.72 12.62 -11.22
C THR A 249 21.50 11.59 -10.13
N LEU A 250 22.18 10.43 -10.22
CA LEU A 250 22.07 9.33 -9.27
C LEU A 250 23.31 9.24 -8.37
N SER A 251 23.08 8.96 -7.11
CA SER A 251 24.08 8.50 -6.12
C SER A 251 23.80 7.01 -5.88
N ILE A 252 24.55 6.13 -6.56
CA ILE A 252 24.30 4.69 -6.54
C ILE A 252 25.01 4.03 -5.37
N ASP A 253 24.27 3.22 -4.63
CA ASP A 253 24.75 2.31 -3.60
C ASP A 253 24.52 0.86 -4.07
N ASP A 254 25.59 0.16 -4.41
CA ASP A 254 25.54 -1.25 -4.82
C ASP A 254 25.86 -2.18 -3.63
N LEU A 255 25.11 -1.98 -2.55
CA LEU A 255 25.27 -2.70 -1.27
C LEU A 255 25.34 -4.22 -1.42
N PHE A 256 24.67 -4.76 -2.43
CA PHE A 256 24.54 -6.20 -2.67
C PHE A 256 25.42 -6.71 -3.82
N GLY A 257 26.27 -5.87 -4.42
CA GLY A 257 27.19 -6.25 -5.51
C GLY A 257 26.50 -6.66 -6.81
N LEU A 258 25.37 -6.04 -7.15
CA LEU A 258 24.52 -6.44 -8.27
C LEU A 258 24.90 -5.79 -9.60
N ASP A 259 25.61 -4.66 -9.58
CA ASP A 259 25.94 -3.90 -10.80
C ASP A 259 26.76 -4.73 -11.78
N GLY A 260 27.74 -5.48 -11.28
CA GLY A 260 28.58 -6.39 -12.08
C GLY A 260 27.82 -7.61 -12.62
N LEU A 261 26.67 -7.96 -12.04
CA LEU A 261 25.83 -9.09 -12.47
C LEU A 261 24.77 -8.67 -13.49
N ALA A 262 24.44 -7.40 -13.54
CA ALA A 262 23.39 -6.84 -14.41
C ALA A 262 23.91 -6.61 -15.84
N VAL A 263 24.28 -7.68 -16.54
CA VAL A 263 24.79 -7.60 -17.92
C VAL A 263 23.68 -7.38 -18.96
N GLY A 264 22.41 -7.48 -18.55
CA GLY A 264 21.26 -7.44 -19.45
C GLY A 264 20.41 -6.17 -19.31
N ALA A 265 19.16 -6.33 -19.02
CA ALA A 265 18.10 -5.39 -19.36
C ALA A 265 18.14 -4.02 -18.68
N ARG A 266 18.65 -3.79 -17.48
CA ARG A 266 18.66 -2.49 -16.77
C ARG A 266 17.40 -1.61 -17.04
N LYS A 267 16.26 -2.23 -17.37
CA LYS A 267 15.10 -1.53 -17.92
C LYS A 267 14.31 -0.81 -16.83
N HIS A 268 13.91 -1.56 -15.80
CA HIS A 268 13.00 -1.06 -14.79
C HIS A 268 13.62 0.06 -13.95
N GLY A 269 14.81 -0.15 -13.40
CA GLY A 269 15.49 0.88 -12.61
C GLY A 269 15.78 2.16 -13.39
N THR A 270 16.12 2.06 -14.70
CA THR A 270 16.29 3.23 -15.57
C THR A 270 14.99 4.00 -15.75
N ALA A 271 13.87 3.28 -16.01
CA ALA A 271 12.56 3.88 -16.18
C ALA A 271 12.07 4.58 -14.89
N MET A 272 12.22 3.92 -13.73
CA MET A 272 11.81 4.48 -12.44
C MET A 272 12.67 5.69 -12.05
N ALA A 273 13.98 5.63 -12.24
CA ALA A 273 14.86 6.79 -12.02
C ALA A 273 14.44 7.98 -12.89
N SER A 274 14.15 7.73 -14.17
CA SER A 274 13.67 8.75 -15.09
C SER A 274 12.35 9.37 -14.63
N ALA A 275 11.36 8.55 -14.26
CA ALA A 275 10.05 9.03 -13.83
C ALA A 275 10.13 9.85 -12.52
N VAL A 276 10.97 9.45 -11.56
CA VAL A 276 11.17 10.22 -10.32
C VAL A 276 11.81 11.58 -10.62
N ILE A 277 12.87 11.61 -11.45
CA ILE A 277 13.66 12.81 -11.71
C ILE A 277 12.96 13.76 -12.67
N HIS A 278 12.45 13.24 -13.78
CA HIS A 278 11.92 14.05 -14.88
C HIS A 278 10.39 14.08 -14.98
N GLY A 279 9.69 13.18 -14.27
CA GLY A 279 8.26 12.96 -14.49
C GLY A 279 8.02 12.25 -15.83
N ASP A 280 6.90 12.56 -16.50
CA ASP A 280 6.67 12.19 -17.90
C ASP A 280 7.52 13.08 -18.80
N ILE A 281 8.46 12.49 -19.53
CA ILE A 281 9.37 13.25 -20.41
C ILE A 281 8.59 14.01 -21.52
N ASN A 282 7.39 13.56 -21.89
CA ASN A 282 6.51 14.27 -22.82
C ASN A 282 5.88 15.56 -22.26
N GLY A 283 6.14 15.91 -21.01
CA GLY A 283 6.06 17.33 -20.73
C GLY A 283 5.07 17.88 -19.74
N ILE A 284 4.54 17.19 -18.75
CA ILE A 284 3.66 17.90 -17.80
C ILE A 284 4.40 18.43 -16.56
N TRP A 285 5.43 17.80 -16.12
CA TRP A 285 6.04 18.08 -14.81
C TRP A 285 7.13 19.15 -14.85
N GLY A 286 7.33 19.79 -15.98
CA GLY A 286 8.06 21.04 -16.22
C GLY A 286 9.54 21.07 -15.84
N ARG A 287 9.92 20.72 -14.61
CA ARG A 287 11.30 20.78 -14.14
C ARG A 287 11.77 19.44 -13.60
N PRO A 288 12.96 18.96 -14.01
CA PRO A 288 13.64 17.88 -13.32
C PRO A 288 13.88 18.24 -11.85
N LEU A 289 14.09 17.23 -11.00
CA LEU A 289 14.53 17.45 -9.63
C LEU A 289 15.88 18.17 -9.64
N GLU A 290 16.06 19.13 -8.73
CA GLU A 290 17.29 19.91 -8.57
C GLU A 290 18.31 19.22 -7.65
N ARG A 291 18.02 17.98 -7.21
CA ARG A 291 18.85 17.17 -6.32
C ARG A 291 19.15 15.81 -6.93
N ARG A 292 20.28 15.25 -6.52
CA ARG A 292 20.53 13.84 -6.77
C ARG A 292 19.49 12.99 -6.08
N VAL A 293 19.19 11.84 -6.69
CA VAL A 293 18.41 10.78 -6.09
C VAL A 293 19.35 9.67 -5.66
N HIS A 294 19.23 9.21 -4.42
CA HIS A 294 19.98 8.04 -3.97
C HIS A 294 19.37 6.79 -4.57
N PHE A 295 20.18 5.85 -5.04
CA PHE A 295 19.69 4.65 -5.70
C PHE A 295 20.35 3.42 -5.09
N VAL A 296 19.54 2.48 -4.58
CA VAL A 296 20.04 1.21 -4.05
C VAL A 296 19.63 0.08 -5.00
N ASN A 297 20.63 -0.63 -5.51
CA ASN A 297 20.43 -1.78 -6.38
C ASN A 297 19.81 -2.94 -5.59
N MET A 298 18.57 -3.35 -5.95
CA MET A 298 17.84 -4.44 -5.30
C MET A 298 17.66 -5.66 -6.19
N LEU A 299 17.58 -5.46 -7.50
CA LEU A 299 17.36 -6.52 -8.49
C LEU A 299 18.40 -6.42 -9.60
N TYR A 300 18.61 -7.53 -10.27
CA TYR A 300 19.51 -7.63 -11.40
C TYR A 300 18.95 -8.54 -12.50
N ALA A 301 19.41 -8.36 -13.73
CA ALA A 301 19.15 -9.27 -14.84
C ALA A 301 20.40 -10.06 -15.19
N THR A 302 20.25 -11.30 -15.61
CA THR A 302 21.35 -12.09 -16.17
C THR A 302 21.64 -11.71 -17.63
N ALA A 303 22.70 -12.26 -18.22
CA ALA A 303 23.16 -11.93 -19.58
C ALA A 303 22.14 -12.26 -20.69
N GLU A 304 21.14 -13.08 -20.43
CA GLU A 304 20.08 -13.41 -21.37
C GLU A 304 19.06 -12.29 -21.37
N SER A 305 18.94 -11.57 -22.47
CA SER A 305 18.14 -10.35 -22.63
C SER A 305 16.65 -10.48 -22.36
N ASP A 306 16.13 -11.70 -22.33
CA ASP A 306 14.69 -11.99 -22.15
C ASP A 306 14.34 -12.43 -20.73
N GLN A 307 15.33 -12.55 -19.83
CA GLN A 307 15.05 -12.92 -18.44
C GLN A 307 14.56 -11.71 -17.63
N PRO A 308 13.55 -11.88 -16.77
CA PRO A 308 13.10 -10.81 -15.88
C PRO A 308 14.19 -10.46 -14.87
N GLU A 309 14.24 -9.20 -14.47
CA GLU A 309 15.04 -8.73 -13.35
C GLU A 309 14.54 -9.42 -12.07
N ARG A 310 15.47 -9.87 -11.20
CA ARG A 310 15.14 -10.69 -10.03
C ARG A 310 15.95 -10.30 -8.80
N PHE A 311 15.42 -10.65 -7.64
CA PHE A 311 16.17 -10.56 -6.39
C PHE A 311 17.35 -11.54 -6.37
N PRO A 312 18.47 -11.17 -5.70
CA PRO A 312 19.56 -12.11 -5.42
C PRO A 312 19.11 -13.20 -4.42
N GLU A 313 20.05 -14.03 -3.97
CA GLU A 313 19.80 -15.10 -2.98
C GLU A 313 19.64 -14.55 -1.55
N LEU A 314 18.82 -13.50 -1.43
CA LEU A 314 18.51 -12.80 -0.19
C LEU A 314 17.00 -12.61 -0.04
N LEU A 315 16.55 -12.44 1.19
CA LEU A 315 15.17 -12.11 1.50
C LEU A 315 14.91 -10.61 1.22
N PRO A 316 13.90 -10.22 0.44
CA PRO A 316 13.62 -8.81 0.14
C PRO A 316 13.45 -7.96 1.40
N ALA A 317 12.80 -8.48 2.43
CA ALA A 317 12.63 -7.79 3.71
C ALA A 317 13.97 -7.46 4.39
N ASP A 318 14.94 -8.40 4.37
CA ASP A 318 16.30 -8.21 4.86
C ASP A 318 17.07 -7.15 4.04
N MET A 319 16.92 -7.20 2.72
CA MET A 319 17.56 -6.22 1.85
C MET A 319 17.07 -4.80 2.14
N PHE A 320 15.77 -4.62 2.37
CA PHE A 320 15.19 -3.32 2.75
C PHE A 320 15.73 -2.82 4.09
N GLU A 321 15.80 -3.69 5.10
CA GLU A 321 16.40 -3.32 6.40
C GLU A 321 17.86 -2.91 6.23
N ARG A 322 18.68 -3.73 5.58
CA ARG A 322 20.10 -3.45 5.38
C ARG A 322 20.32 -2.16 4.61
N ALA A 323 19.54 -1.89 3.56
CA ALA A 323 19.62 -0.67 2.80
C ALA A 323 19.29 0.57 3.64
N VAL A 324 18.20 0.54 4.41
CA VAL A 324 17.84 1.66 5.31
C VAL A 324 18.90 1.85 6.40
N LEU A 325 19.43 0.77 6.97
CA LEU A 325 20.51 0.85 7.96
C LEU A 325 21.77 1.49 7.36
N ALA A 326 22.20 1.09 6.17
CA ALA A 326 23.35 1.66 5.48
C ALA A 326 23.16 3.16 5.20
N MET A 327 21.95 3.56 4.82
CA MET A 327 21.62 4.97 4.55
C MET A 327 21.58 5.84 5.82
N ARG A 328 21.16 5.29 6.96
CA ARG A 328 20.75 6.09 8.13
C ARG A 328 21.62 5.93 9.36
N THR A 329 22.40 4.87 9.47
CA THR A 329 23.12 4.49 10.68
C THR A 329 24.61 4.33 10.45
N GLY A 330 25.40 4.17 11.53
CA GLY A 330 26.83 4.01 11.48
C GLY A 330 27.60 5.33 11.35
N ASP A 331 28.93 5.23 11.23
CA ASP A 331 29.82 6.39 11.18
C ASP A 331 29.81 7.13 9.84
N ALA A 332 29.46 6.41 8.75
CA ALA A 332 29.42 6.95 7.39
C ALA A 332 28.14 6.55 6.65
N PRO A 333 26.96 7.07 7.07
CA PRO A 333 25.71 6.77 6.42
C PRO A 333 25.68 7.30 4.99
N THR A 334 25.26 6.45 4.03
CA THR A 334 25.33 6.76 2.59
C THR A 334 24.33 7.82 2.14
N ALA A 335 23.20 7.99 2.85
CA ALA A 335 22.14 8.94 2.48
C ALA A 335 21.27 9.38 3.68
N ARG A 336 21.92 10.00 4.69
CA ARG A 336 21.26 10.41 5.97
C ARG A 336 20.05 11.33 5.82
N HIS A 337 19.99 12.12 4.75
CA HIS A 337 18.96 13.14 4.52
C HIS A 337 17.73 12.63 3.76
N VAL A 338 17.75 11.38 3.29
CA VAL A 338 16.62 10.77 2.60
C VAL A 338 15.40 10.71 3.52
N LEU A 339 14.28 11.24 3.04
CA LEU A 339 12.96 11.26 3.69
C LEU A 339 11.95 10.38 2.96
N ILE A 340 12.19 10.09 1.68
CA ILE A 340 11.27 9.39 0.79
C ILE A 340 12.01 8.21 0.18
N ILE A 341 11.39 7.03 0.20
CA ILE A 341 11.90 5.85 -0.53
C ILE A 341 10.83 5.41 -1.51
N ASN A 342 11.16 5.42 -2.80
CA ASN A 342 10.38 4.74 -3.83
C ASN A 342 10.70 3.25 -3.81
N ALA A 343 9.67 2.42 -3.78
CA ALA A 343 9.77 0.98 -4.00
C ALA A 343 8.69 0.57 -5.02
N SER A 344 9.01 0.74 -6.30
CA SER A 344 8.10 0.39 -7.40
C SER A 344 8.07 -1.12 -7.63
N LEU A 345 7.98 -1.88 -6.53
CA LEU A 345 8.09 -3.33 -6.47
C LEU A 345 6.83 -3.95 -5.89
N GLY A 346 6.42 -5.09 -6.43
CA GLY A 346 5.31 -5.88 -5.90
C GLY A 346 5.49 -7.35 -6.27
N ASP A 347 5.19 -8.25 -5.33
CA ASP A 347 5.28 -9.68 -5.54
C ASP A 347 3.96 -10.23 -6.08
N PRO A 348 3.86 -10.62 -7.37
CA PRO A 348 2.63 -11.12 -7.97
C PRO A 348 2.16 -12.44 -7.34
N ASN A 349 3.05 -13.17 -6.66
CA ASN A 349 2.72 -14.41 -5.96
C ASN A 349 2.18 -14.16 -4.55
N LYS A 350 2.13 -12.90 -4.09
CA LYS A 350 1.68 -12.53 -2.74
C LYS A 350 0.59 -11.46 -2.79
N PRO A 351 -0.58 -11.76 -3.39
CA PRO A 351 -1.73 -10.86 -3.27
C PRO A 351 -2.17 -10.80 -1.80
N PHE A 352 -2.61 -9.62 -1.37
CA PHE A 352 -3.02 -9.42 0.00
C PHE A 352 -4.29 -10.22 0.34
N ALA A 353 -4.19 -11.12 1.30
CA ALA A 353 -5.27 -11.99 1.79
C ALA A 353 -5.57 -11.74 3.28
N GLY A 354 -5.65 -10.47 3.70
CA GLY A 354 -6.04 -10.07 5.08
C GLY A 354 -4.90 -9.98 6.08
N ARG A 355 -3.81 -10.74 5.91
CA ARG A 355 -2.65 -10.76 6.80
C ARG A 355 -1.47 -9.99 6.20
N LEU A 356 -0.86 -9.12 7.00
CA LEU A 356 0.35 -8.40 6.60
C LEU A 356 1.52 -9.36 6.37
N SER A 357 2.16 -9.24 5.22
CA SER A 357 3.39 -9.97 4.90
C SER A 357 4.54 -9.55 5.83
N GLY A 358 5.54 -10.41 5.98
CA GLY A 358 6.77 -10.06 6.69
C GLY A 358 7.44 -8.83 6.11
N TRP A 359 7.44 -8.72 4.78
CA TRP A 359 8.00 -7.56 4.08
C TRP A 359 7.26 -6.25 4.40
N ALA A 360 5.92 -6.24 4.37
CA ALA A 360 5.14 -5.06 4.75
C ALA A 360 5.37 -4.65 6.22
N ARG A 361 5.48 -5.62 7.15
CA ARG A 361 5.79 -5.35 8.56
C ARG A 361 7.18 -4.73 8.74
N VAL A 362 8.16 -5.15 7.94
CA VAL A 362 9.51 -4.54 7.93
C VAL A 362 9.45 -3.11 7.41
N VAL A 363 8.74 -2.85 6.32
CA VAL A 363 8.51 -1.47 5.83
C VAL A 363 7.87 -0.60 6.90
N ASP A 364 6.85 -1.09 7.62
CA ASP A 364 6.20 -0.36 8.70
C ASP A 364 7.14 -0.03 9.85
N HIS A 365 7.99 -1.00 10.22
CA HIS A 365 9.00 -0.81 11.24
C HIS A 365 10.02 0.26 10.83
N LEU A 366 10.56 0.16 9.63
CA LEU A 366 11.55 1.10 9.10
C LEU A 366 10.97 2.53 8.98
N ALA A 367 9.75 2.66 8.44
CA ALA A 367 9.08 3.94 8.30
C ALA A 367 8.90 4.64 9.65
N SER A 368 8.41 3.93 10.67
CA SER A 368 8.17 4.49 12.00
C SER A 368 9.45 4.76 12.79
N THR A 369 10.46 3.90 12.66
CA THR A 369 11.73 4.02 13.41
C THR A 369 12.60 5.15 12.87
N TYR A 370 12.70 5.27 11.55
CA TYR A 370 13.60 6.23 10.90
C TYR A 370 12.91 7.50 10.37
N GLY A 371 11.57 7.57 10.49
CA GLY A 371 10.80 8.71 9.99
C GLY A 371 10.92 8.84 8.47
N ILE A 372 10.70 7.76 7.74
CA ILE A 372 10.84 7.68 6.28
C ILE A 372 9.47 7.37 5.67
N LEU A 373 9.11 8.11 4.62
CA LEU A 373 7.95 7.85 3.80
C LEU A 373 8.30 6.86 2.69
N PHE A 374 7.78 5.65 2.76
CA PHE A 374 7.80 4.71 1.64
C PHE A 374 6.64 5.00 0.68
N ILE A 375 6.93 5.08 -0.62
CA ILE A 375 5.95 5.18 -1.70
C ILE A 375 6.08 3.90 -2.52
N ILE A 376 5.02 3.08 -2.47
CA ILE A 376 5.05 1.71 -2.98
C ILE A 376 3.99 1.54 -4.06
N SER A 377 4.32 0.81 -5.13
CA SER A 377 3.35 0.44 -6.16
C SER A 377 2.32 -0.55 -5.63
N ALA A 378 1.05 -0.39 -6.03
CA ALA A 378 -0.01 -1.32 -5.61
C ALA A 378 0.16 -2.73 -6.17
N GLY A 379 0.84 -2.86 -7.30
CA GLY A 379 1.01 -4.08 -8.07
C GLY A 379 0.15 -4.12 -9.34
N ASN A 380 0.48 -5.03 -10.23
CA ASN A 380 -0.21 -5.20 -11.51
C ASN A 380 -0.73 -6.63 -11.66
N HIS A 381 -1.91 -6.77 -12.26
CA HIS A 381 -2.54 -8.05 -12.59
C HIS A 381 -2.82 -8.13 -14.09
N ASP A 382 -2.21 -9.11 -14.75
CA ASP A 382 -2.37 -9.32 -16.20
C ASP A 382 -3.49 -10.32 -16.51
N ALA A 383 -4.15 -10.89 -15.51
CA ALA A 383 -5.26 -11.80 -15.70
C ALA A 383 -6.40 -11.13 -16.46
N PRO A 384 -7.08 -11.82 -17.40
CA PRO A 384 -8.18 -11.24 -18.14
C PRO A 384 -9.38 -10.91 -17.25
N LEU A 385 -10.17 -9.93 -17.65
CA LEU A 385 -11.50 -9.70 -17.12
C LEU A 385 -12.46 -10.69 -17.77
N GLU A 386 -12.95 -11.66 -17.02
CA GLU A 386 -13.91 -12.64 -17.47
C GLU A 386 -15.31 -12.00 -17.51
N THR A 387 -15.89 -11.91 -18.68
CA THR A 387 -17.24 -11.38 -18.89
C THR A 387 -18.17 -12.53 -19.21
N ALA A 388 -19.33 -12.57 -18.60
CA ALA A 388 -20.29 -13.66 -18.74
C ALA A 388 -21.54 -13.24 -19.51
N ALA A 389 -22.22 -14.25 -20.11
CA ALA A 389 -23.51 -14.11 -20.80
C ALA A 389 -23.52 -13.18 -22.01
N MET A 390 -22.39 -13.02 -22.72
CA MET A 390 -22.28 -12.15 -23.89
C MET A 390 -21.16 -12.62 -24.80
N THR A 391 -21.45 -12.79 -26.09
CA THR A 391 -20.44 -13.12 -27.10
C THR A 391 -19.56 -11.90 -27.45
N ALA A 392 -18.38 -12.14 -28.03
CA ALA A 392 -17.51 -11.06 -28.48
C ALA A 392 -18.21 -10.10 -29.45
N GLY A 393 -18.98 -10.61 -30.42
CA GLY A 393 -19.73 -9.78 -31.36
C GLY A 393 -20.83 -8.94 -30.71
N GLN A 394 -21.48 -9.44 -29.66
CA GLN A 394 -22.43 -8.64 -28.88
C GLN A 394 -21.71 -7.53 -28.13
N PHE A 395 -20.54 -7.81 -27.55
CA PHE A 395 -19.73 -6.79 -26.87
C PHE A 395 -19.27 -5.70 -27.83
N GLU A 396 -18.79 -6.06 -29.03
CA GLU A 396 -18.39 -5.08 -30.04
C GLU A 396 -19.51 -4.12 -30.43
N ALA A 397 -20.76 -4.62 -30.49
CA ALA A 397 -21.94 -3.84 -30.83
C ALA A 397 -22.40 -2.87 -29.74
N LEU A 398 -21.90 -2.97 -28.51
CA LEU A 398 -22.24 -2.09 -27.42
C LEU A 398 -21.68 -0.67 -27.64
N SER A 399 -22.37 0.32 -27.12
CA SER A 399 -21.83 1.69 -26.96
C SER A 399 -20.62 1.70 -26.01
N ALA A 400 -19.79 2.72 -26.10
CA ALA A 400 -18.64 2.90 -25.19
C ALA A 400 -19.06 2.82 -23.71
N ALA A 401 -20.13 3.52 -23.33
CA ALA A 401 -20.63 3.52 -21.95
C ALA A 401 -21.10 2.13 -21.47
N GLU A 402 -21.71 1.34 -22.37
CA GLU A 402 -22.12 -0.03 -22.02
C GLU A 402 -20.92 -0.96 -21.89
N LYS A 403 -19.89 -0.82 -22.73
CA LYS A 403 -18.62 -1.57 -22.60
C LYS A 403 -17.95 -1.31 -21.25
N VAL A 404 -17.90 -0.05 -20.83
CA VAL A 404 -17.40 0.34 -19.51
C VAL A 404 -18.16 -0.39 -18.38
N ARG A 405 -19.51 -0.39 -18.45
CA ARG A 405 -20.33 -1.06 -17.42
C ARG A 405 -20.08 -2.57 -17.36
N VAL A 406 -19.94 -3.22 -18.50
CA VAL A 406 -19.62 -4.66 -18.56
C VAL A 406 -18.26 -4.93 -17.92
N ALA A 407 -17.24 -4.16 -18.28
CA ALA A 407 -15.89 -4.32 -17.74
C ALA A 407 -15.83 -4.03 -16.22
N LEU A 408 -16.57 -3.01 -15.72
CA LEU A 408 -16.65 -2.72 -14.29
C LEU A 408 -17.30 -3.86 -13.49
N LYS A 409 -18.38 -4.45 -14.03
CA LYS A 409 -19.02 -5.61 -13.38
C LYS A 409 -18.10 -6.82 -13.36
N ALA A 410 -17.36 -7.08 -14.43
CA ALA A 410 -16.36 -8.14 -14.49
C ALA A 410 -15.22 -7.90 -13.47
N SER A 411 -14.71 -6.67 -13.40
CA SER A 411 -13.70 -6.29 -12.41
C SER A 411 -14.19 -6.46 -10.97
N ALA A 412 -15.44 -6.10 -10.68
CA ALA A 412 -16.03 -6.27 -9.37
C ALA A 412 -16.17 -7.74 -8.97
N ALA A 413 -16.62 -8.59 -9.91
CA ALA A 413 -16.74 -10.03 -9.67
C ALA A 413 -15.37 -10.73 -9.43
N GLN A 414 -14.28 -10.14 -9.92
CA GLN A 414 -12.92 -10.68 -9.78
C GLN A 414 -12.04 -9.89 -8.80
N MET A 415 -12.63 -9.06 -7.95
CA MET A 415 -11.87 -8.23 -7.02
C MET A 415 -10.95 -9.04 -6.09
N ALA A 416 -11.38 -10.22 -5.65
CA ALA A 416 -10.60 -11.09 -4.77
C ALA A 416 -9.24 -11.49 -5.37
N SER A 417 -9.18 -11.72 -6.68
CA SER A 417 -7.95 -12.08 -7.40
C SER A 417 -7.12 -10.89 -7.88
N ARG A 418 -7.58 -9.64 -7.61
CA ARG A 418 -6.94 -8.40 -8.05
C ARG A 418 -6.47 -7.52 -6.89
N ARG A 419 -6.17 -8.15 -5.76
CA ARG A 419 -5.75 -7.45 -4.52
C ARG A 419 -4.35 -6.88 -4.66
N ILE A 420 -4.07 -5.82 -3.87
CA ILE A 420 -2.73 -5.23 -3.76
C ILE A 420 -1.69 -6.30 -3.46
N LEU A 421 -0.47 -6.11 -3.99
CA LEU A 421 0.64 -7.07 -3.89
C LEU A 421 1.63 -6.67 -2.79
N ALA A 422 2.16 -7.66 -2.04
CA ALA A 422 3.17 -7.37 -1.02
C ALA A 422 4.37 -6.61 -1.61
N PRO A 423 4.87 -5.54 -0.92
CA PRO A 423 4.55 -5.05 0.41
C PRO A 423 3.56 -3.87 0.44
N ALA A 424 2.72 -3.70 -0.59
CA ALA A 424 1.80 -2.56 -0.73
C ALA A 424 0.76 -2.45 0.40
N GLU A 425 0.51 -3.52 1.15
CA GLU A 425 -0.38 -3.52 2.30
C GLU A 425 0.23 -2.86 3.57
N SER A 426 1.50 -2.40 3.53
CA SER A 426 2.14 -1.67 4.63
C SER A 426 1.27 -0.50 5.10
N MET A 427 1.07 -0.38 6.41
CA MET A 427 0.20 0.64 7.03
C MET A 427 0.82 2.03 7.03
N ASN A 428 2.14 2.13 7.06
CA ASN A 428 2.88 3.39 7.11
C ASN A 428 3.23 3.96 5.73
N ALA A 429 3.31 3.12 4.70
CA ALA A 429 3.58 3.55 3.34
C ALA A 429 2.38 4.25 2.70
N ILE A 430 2.65 5.04 1.66
CA ILE A 430 1.65 5.41 0.65
C ILE A 430 1.73 4.39 -0.48
N THR A 431 0.64 3.70 -0.70
CA THR A 431 0.47 2.78 -1.82
C THR A 431 -0.18 3.51 -2.98
N VAL A 432 0.42 3.41 -4.15
CA VAL A 432 0.00 4.12 -5.36
C VAL A 432 -0.57 3.14 -6.38
N GLY A 433 -1.84 3.30 -6.70
CA GLY A 433 -2.48 2.64 -7.84
C GLY A 433 -2.26 3.42 -9.15
N ALA A 434 -2.35 2.76 -10.26
CA ALA A 434 -2.26 3.38 -11.57
C ALA A 434 -3.62 3.95 -12.00
N LEU A 435 -3.66 5.24 -12.30
CA LEU A 435 -4.76 5.87 -13.02
C LEU A 435 -4.62 5.56 -14.52
N HIS A 436 -5.73 5.30 -15.20
CA HIS A 436 -5.77 5.10 -16.64
C HIS A 436 -5.64 6.45 -17.38
N ALA A 437 -4.45 7.02 -17.33
CA ALA A 437 -4.16 8.33 -17.89
C ALA A 437 -2.70 8.47 -18.29
N ASP A 438 -2.46 9.13 -19.41
CA ASP A 438 -1.16 9.62 -19.90
C ASP A 438 -1.35 10.84 -20.80
N GLN A 439 -0.24 11.39 -21.31
CA GLN A 439 -0.21 12.53 -22.22
C GLN A 439 0.01 12.11 -23.69
N PHE A 440 0.12 10.83 -23.95
CA PHE A 440 0.39 10.35 -25.29
C PHE A 440 -0.88 10.35 -26.14
N THR A 441 -0.80 10.84 -27.35
CA THR A 441 -1.85 10.73 -28.37
C THR A 441 -1.38 9.76 -29.44
N TYR A 442 -2.05 8.61 -29.53
CA TYR A 442 -1.77 7.66 -30.59
C TYR A 442 -2.28 8.22 -31.92
N PRO A 443 -1.41 8.28 -32.98
CA PRO A 443 -1.74 8.99 -34.20
C PRO A 443 -2.69 8.26 -35.15
N HIS A 444 -3.04 7.01 -34.85
CA HIS A 444 -3.88 6.17 -35.71
C HIS A 444 -5.05 5.57 -34.91
N PRO A 445 -6.12 5.09 -35.58
CA PRO A 445 -7.13 4.28 -34.90
C PRO A 445 -6.50 3.03 -34.27
N LEU A 446 -7.02 2.61 -33.12
CA LEU A 446 -6.60 1.34 -32.51
C LEU A 446 -6.92 0.15 -33.44
N PRO A 447 -6.14 -0.93 -33.42
CA PRO A 447 -6.50 -2.17 -34.10
C PRO A 447 -7.90 -2.64 -33.71
N ALA A 448 -8.64 -3.26 -34.63
CA ALA A 448 -10.08 -3.55 -34.50
C ALA A 448 -10.46 -4.36 -33.24
N SER A 449 -9.56 -5.21 -32.73
CA SER A 449 -9.79 -6.02 -31.51
C SER A 449 -9.26 -5.39 -30.22
N TYR A 450 -8.70 -4.17 -30.30
CA TYR A 450 -8.13 -3.46 -29.15
C TYR A 450 -9.07 -2.35 -28.71
N PHE A 451 -9.25 -2.19 -27.40
CA PHE A 451 -10.17 -1.22 -26.85
C PHE A 451 -9.49 -0.40 -25.75
N ASP A 452 -9.69 0.91 -25.80
CA ASP A 452 -9.52 1.79 -24.66
C ASP A 452 -10.80 1.72 -23.82
N ILE A 453 -10.84 0.78 -22.88
CA ILE A 453 -12.07 0.46 -22.15
C ILE A 453 -12.43 1.54 -21.12
N TRP A 454 -11.46 2.37 -20.70
CA TRP A 454 -11.62 3.37 -19.65
C TRP A 454 -11.44 4.82 -20.17
N GLU A 455 -11.48 5.02 -21.48
CA GLU A 455 -11.30 6.35 -22.07
C GLU A 455 -12.15 7.41 -21.36
N ASP A 456 -11.52 8.49 -20.92
CA ASP A 456 -12.13 9.67 -20.24
C ASP A 456 -12.97 9.36 -18.98
N THR A 457 -12.84 8.18 -18.39
CA THR A 457 -13.63 7.79 -17.20
C THR A 457 -13.01 8.22 -15.87
N GLY A 458 -11.72 8.52 -15.83
CA GLY A 458 -10.98 8.75 -14.58
C GLY A 458 -10.84 7.52 -13.68
N LEU A 459 -11.03 6.32 -14.25
CA LEU A 459 -10.88 5.04 -13.54
C LEU A 459 -9.40 4.65 -13.40
N TRP A 460 -9.13 3.65 -12.58
CA TRP A 460 -7.81 3.03 -12.45
C TRP A 460 -7.43 2.28 -13.74
N SER A 461 -6.14 2.06 -13.96
CA SER A 461 -5.68 1.18 -15.05
C SER A 461 -6.22 -0.24 -14.87
N VAL A 462 -6.62 -0.89 -15.94
CA VAL A 462 -7.24 -2.23 -15.92
C VAL A 462 -6.37 -3.30 -15.24
N SER A 463 -5.06 -3.13 -15.24
CA SER A 463 -4.11 -4.02 -14.56
C SER A 463 -3.79 -3.59 -13.11
N SER A 464 -4.14 -2.38 -12.68
CA SER A 464 -3.81 -1.91 -11.34
C SER A 464 -4.49 -2.76 -10.26
N ALA A 465 -3.72 -3.14 -9.25
CA ALA A 465 -4.23 -3.85 -8.09
C ALA A 465 -5.17 -2.98 -7.24
N LEU A 466 -6.11 -3.64 -6.54
CA LEU A 466 -7.22 -3.04 -5.84
C LEU A 466 -7.18 -3.32 -4.33
N GLY A 467 -7.81 -2.45 -3.55
CA GLY A 467 -7.95 -2.59 -2.11
C GLY A 467 -9.06 -3.54 -1.64
N PRO A 468 -9.39 -3.48 -0.38
CA PRO A 468 -8.75 -2.68 0.66
C PRO A 468 -7.48 -3.31 1.22
N GLY A 469 -6.78 -2.58 2.10
CA GLY A 469 -5.66 -3.09 2.88
C GLY A 469 -6.07 -3.74 4.21
N HIS A 470 -5.07 -3.96 5.08
CA HIS A 470 -5.23 -4.62 6.37
C HIS A 470 -6.30 -3.98 7.25
N ASN A 471 -7.19 -4.80 7.85
CA ASN A 471 -8.37 -4.36 8.63
C ASN A 471 -9.25 -3.35 7.88
N GLY A 472 -9.31 -3.46 6.55
CA GLY A 472 -10.06 -2.55 5.71
C GLY A 472 -9.46 -1.14 5.66
N ALA A 473 -8.15 -0.98 5.81
CA ALA A 473 -7.47 0.30 5.57
C ALA A 473 -7.63 0.74 4.11
N THR A 474 -7.62 2.05 3.88
CA THR A 474 -7.67 2.59 2.52
C THR A 474 -6.36 2.26 1.81
N LYS A 475 -6.43 1.38 0.82
CA LYS A 475 -5.36 0.97 -0.09
C LYS A 475 -5.95 0.71 -1.49
N PRO A 476 -5.22 1.08 -2.58
CA PRO A 476 -4.14 2.06 -2.55
C PRO A 476 -4.63 3.38 -1.94
N GLU A 477 -3.76 4.19 -1.33
CA GLU A 477 -4.20 5.49 -0.81
C GLU A 477 -4.54 6.45 -1.93
N ILE A 478 -3.72 6.51 -2.98
CA ILE A 478 -3.89 7.43 -4.10
C ILE A 478 -3.74 6.73 -5.44
N LEU A 479 -4.30 7.33 -6.47
CA LEU A 479 -4.04 6.99 -7.86
C LEU A 479 -3.17 8.06 -8.51
N ALA A 480 -2.15 7.65 -9.26
CA ALA A 480 -1.29 8.51 -10.06
C ALA A 480 -1.31 8.06 -11.52
N PRO A 481 -1.04 8.94 -12.50
CA PRO A 481 -0.98 8.54 -13.90
C PRO A 481 -0.06 7.33 -14.09
N GLY A 482 -0.60 6.25 -14.63
CA GLY A 482 0.12 4.98 -14.85
C GLY A 482 0.12 4.54 -16.32
N GLY A 483 -0.27 5.42 -17.23
CA GLY A 483 -0.46 5.11 -18.65
C GLY A 483 -1.82 4.46 -18.93
N ARG A 484 -2.29 4.64 -20.17
CA ARG A 484 -3.52 3.98 -20.66
C ARG A 484 -3.19 2.55 -21.04
N HIS A 485 -3.77 1.60 -20.33
CA HIS A 485 -3.58 0.17 -20.56
C HIS A 485 -4.80 -0.37 -21.29
N HIS A 486 -4.65 -0.62 -22.57
CA HIS A 486 -5.70 -1.13 -23.46
C HIS A 486 -5.94 -2.62 -23.24
N VAL A 487 -7.09 -3.09 -23.70
CA VAL A 487 -7.46 -4.53 -23.64
C VAL A 487 -7.64 -5.12 -25.01
N LEU A 488 -7.36 -6.40 -25.12
CA LEU A 488 -7.63 -7.24 -26.29
C LEU A 488 -8.91 -8.04 -26.01
N LEU A 489 -9.87 -7.95 -26.92
CA LEU A 489 -11.09 -8.77 -26.90
C LEU A 489 -10.79 -10.18 -27.40
N LEU A 490 -10.97 -11.17 -26.53
CA LEU A 490 -10.76 -12.58 -26.86
C LEU A 490 -12.08 -13.35 -26.73
N PRO A 491 -12.55 -14.02 -27.81
CA PRO A 491 -13.68 -14.95 -27.74
C PRO A 491 -13.39 -16.14 -26.82
N LYS A 492 -14.42 -16.58 -26.07
CA LYS A 492 -14.34 -17.75 -25.17
C LYS A 492 -15.66 -18.54 -25.23
N GLY A 493 -15.83 -19.37 -26.25
CA GLY A 493 -17.10 -20.05 -26.51
C GLY A 493 -18.23 -19.04 -26.76
N ASP A 494 -19.32 -19.14 -25.96
CA ASP A 494 -20.45 -18.21 -26.01
C ASP A 494 -20.21 -16.91 -25.19
N ASP A 495 -19.07 -16.81 -24.50
CA ASP A 495 -18.64 -15.67 -23.74
C ASP A 495 -17.45 -14.96 -24.40
N HIS A 496 -16.94 -13.92 -23.76
CA HIS A 496 -15.70 -13.27 -24.12
C HIS A 496 -14.93 -12.85 -22.87
N ARG A 497 -13.68 -12.47 -23.05
CA ARG A 497 -12.83 -11.90 -22.00
C ARG A 497 -12.06 -10.71 -22.53
N LEU A 498 -11.76 -9.79 -21.64
CA LEU A 498 -10.96 -8.61 -21.92
C LEU A 498 -9.57 -8.82 -21.32
N GLN A 499 -8.59 -9.10 -22.19
CA GLN A 499 -7.21 -9.37 -21.80
C GLN A 499 -6.42 -8.05 -21.77
N PRO A 500 -5.88 -7.59 -20.64
CA PRO A 500 -4.91 -6.51 -20.63
C PRO A 500 -3.74 -6.84 -21.55
N LEU A 501 -3.32 -5.89 -22.36
CA LEU A 501 -2.22 -6.11 -23.30
C LEU A 501 -0.91 -6.37 -22.55
N THR A 502 -0.28 -7.50 -22.79
CA THR A 502 1.03 -7.85 -22.22
C THR A 502 2.17 -7.57 -23.18
N LYS A 503 1.88 -7.66 -24.50
CA LYS A 503 2.83 -7.33 -25.57
C LYS A 503 2.35 -6.06 -26.27
N ASN A 504 3.29 -5.18 -26.61
CA ASN A 504 3.01 -3.91 -27.29
C ASN A 504 2.00 -3.01 -26.53
N ALA A 505 1.81 -3.25 -25.23
CA ALA A 505 0.84 -2.48 -24.43
C ALA A 505 1.14 -0.98 -24.47
N ALA A 506 2.40 -0.61 -24.33
CA ALA A 506 2.86 0.76 -24.34
C ALA A 506 3.00 1.38 -25.74
N ALA A 507 2.69 0.64 -26.81
CA ALA A 507 2.62 1.20 -28.16
C ALA A 507 1.47 2.19 -28.32
N PHE A 508 0.37 2.00 -27.57
CA PHE A 508 -0.85 2.78 -27.70
C PHE A 508 -1.07 3.80 -26.58
N GLY A 509 -0.24 3.77 -25.53
CA GLY A 509 -0.30 4.65 -24.38
C GLY A 509 0.93 4.50 -23.50
N GLY A 510 1.01 5.24 -22.40
CA GLY A 510 2.05 5.11 -21.41
C GLY A 510 2.82 6.39 -21.12
N ILE A 511 3.56 6.36 -20.03
CA ILE A 511 4.40 7.45 -19.52
C ILE A 511 5.77 7.39 -20.19
N ALA A 512 6.24 8.47 -20.78
CA ALA A 512 7.55 8.52 -21.42
C ALA A 512 8.68 8.58 -20.40
N VAL A 513 9.65 7.67 -20.52
CA VAL A 513 10.78 7.49 -19.60
C VAL A 513 12.06 7.19 -20.35
N ALA A 514 13.20 7.36 -19.71
CA ALA A 514 14.50 6.89 -20.22
C ALA A 514 14.52 5.35 -20.27
N ALA A 515 15.18 4.79 -21.26
CA ALA A 515 15.34 3.36 -21.45
C ALA A 515 16.76 3.00 -21.89
N PRO A 516 17.27 1.80 -21.59
CA PRO A 516 18.54 1.31 -22.10
C PRO A 516 18.45 1.04 -23.61
N PRO A 517 19.60 0.98 -24.31
CA PRO A 517 19.67 0.55 -25.71
C PRO A 517 19.03 -0.83 -25.91
N SER A 518 18.50 -1.04 -27.10
CA SER A 518 17.95 -2.34 -27.54
C SER A 518 18.61 -2.81 -28.83
N ALA A 519 18.20 -3.98 -29.31
CA ALA A 519 18.65 -4.50 -30.61
C ALA A 519 18.31 -3.57 -31.79
N THR A 520 17.26 -2.75 -31.65
CA THR A 520 16.77 -1.82 -32.68
C THR A 520 17.28 -0.40 -32.49
N SER A 521 17.82 -0.05 -31.31
CA SER A 521 18.24 1.32 -30.95
C SER A 521 19.56 1.27 -30.18
N LEU A 522 20.67 1.47 -30.87
CA LEU A 522 22.04 1.31 -30.34
C LEU A 522 22.57 2.52 -29.57
N GLY A 523 21.88 3.65 -29.58
CA GLY A 523 22.28 4.87 -28.86
C GLY A 523 21.99 4.79 -27.36
N LEU A 524 22.75 5.56 -26.56
CA LEU A 524 22.48 5.67 -25.11
C LEU A 524 21.24 6.52 -24.77
N ASN A 525 20.76 7.36 -25.70
CA ASN A 525 19.62 8.25 -25.49
C ASN A 525 18.30 7.61 -25.97
N VAL A 526 17.99 6.43 -25.47
CA VAL A 526 16.75 5.72 -25.81
C VAL A 526 15.64 6.13 -24.85
N THR A 527 14.44 6.27 -25.35
CA THR A 527 13.24 6.49 -24.56
C THR A 527 12.25 5.37 -24.78
N ALA A 528 11.43 5.09 -23.77
CA ALA A 528 10.35 4.12 -23.86
C ALA A 528 9.09 4.69 -23.19
N ARG A 529 7.94 4.14 -23.50
CA ARG A 529 6.73 4.33 -22.70
C ARG A 529 6.58 3.19 -21.72
N SER A 530 6.21 3.49 -20.49
CA SER A 530 5.97 2.53 -19.42
C SER A 530 4.54 2.62 -18.92
N ILE A 531 3.94 1.48 -18.57
CA ILE A 531 2.56 1.37 -18.07
C ILE A 531 2.57 0.60 -16.74
N GLY A 532 1.74 1.02 -15.81
CA GLY A 532 1.46 0.30 -14.57
C GLY A 532 1.67 1.09 -13.30
N THR A 533 1.50 0.41 -12.17
CA THR A 533 1.60 1.01 -10.84
C THR A 533 3.03 1.41 -10.47
N SER A 534 4.04 0.79 -11.08
CA SER A 534 5.44 1.13 -10.85
C SER A 534 5.75 2.56 -11.27
N VAL A 535 5.43 2.92 -12.53
CA VAL A 535 5.65 4.29 -13.02
C VAL A 535 4.76 5.30 -12.30
N ALA A 536 3.53 4.91 -11.91
CA ALA A 536 2.65 5.74 -11.09
C ALA A 536 3.27 6.08 -9.73
N ALA A 537 3.86 5.09 -9.04
CA ALA A 537 4.56 5.29 -7.76
C ALA A 537 5.83 6.14 -7.92
N ALA A 538 6.56 5.96 -9.01
CA ALA A 538 7.73 6.78 -9.33
C ALA A 538 7.36 8.26 -9.56
N LEU A 539 6.27 8.53 -10.31
CA LEU A 539 5.74 9.88 -10.50
C LEU A 539 5.32 10.52 -9.17
N ALA A 540 4.59 9.79 -8.33
CA ALA A 540 4.20 10.27 -7.00
C ALA A 540 5.41 10.58 -6.12
N THR A 541 6.48 9.79 -6.21
CA THR A 541 7.76 10.05 -5.53
C THR A 541 8.40 11.34 -6.01
N GLY A 542 8.44 11.56 -7.32
CA GLY A 542 8.94 12.80 -7.91
C GLY A 542 8.15 14.03 -7.46
N VAL A 543 6.83 13.94 -7.36
CA VAL A 543 5.97 15.02 -6.84
C VAL A 543 6.25 15.29 -5.35
N ALA A 544 6.39 14.26 -4.53
CA ALA A 544 6.74 14.44 -3.11
C ALA A 544 8.11 15.11 -2.94
N ALA A 545 9.08 14.75 -3.75
CA ALA A 545 10.42 15.37 -3.75
C ALA A 545 10.35 16.85 -4.19
N ARG A 546 9.61 17.18 -5.24
CA ARG A 546 9.39 18.58 -5.69
C ARG A 546 8.62 19.40 -4.65
N ALA A 547 7.65 18.79 -3.95
CA ALA A 547 6.96 19.46 -2.85
C ALA A 547 7.93 19.80 -1.71
N HIS A 548 8.90 18.92 -1.41
CA HIS A 548 9.96 19.23 -0.45
C HIS A 548 10.82 20.40 -0.92
N GLU A 549 11.26 20.41 -2.18
CA GLU A 549 12.05 21.51 -2.75
C GLU A 549 11.30 22.85 -2.71
N ALA A 550 10.00 22.83 -3.04
CA ALA A 550 9.15 24.01 -2.98
C ALA A 550 8.98 24.53 -1.56
N LEU A 551 8.79 23.63 -0.56
CA LEU A 551 8.69 24.02 0.85
C LEU A 551 10.00 24.59 1.39
N GLU A 552 11.13 23.99 1.02
CA GLU A 552 12.45 24.48 1.41
C GLU A 552 12.73 25.86 0.82
N ALA A 553 12.37 26.09 -0.43
CA ALA A 553 12.51 27.40 -1.08
C ALA A 553 11.59 28.47 -0.47
N ALA A 554 10.36 28.08 -0.08
CA ALA A 554 9.38 29.01 0.47
C ALA A 554 9.59 29.32 1.96
N TYR A 555 10.15 28.40 2.74
CA TYR A 555 10.29 28.49 4.20
C TYR A 555 11.75 28.23 4.64
N PRO A 556 12.53 29.27 4.94
CA PRO A 556 13.96 29.13 5.29
C PRO A 556 14.24 28.17 6.46
N ASP A 557 13.32 28.07 7.41
CA ASP A 557 13.45 27.20 8.59
C ASP A 557 12.95 25.76 8.36
N PHE A 558 12.50 25.44 7.15
CA PHE A 558 11.91 24.13 6.85
C PHE A 558 12.87 22.97 7.11
N VAL A 559 14.14 23.12 6.78
CA VAL A 559 15.16 22.08 6.99
C VAL A 559 15.48 21.84 8.46
N ALA A 560 15.18 22.80 9.34
CA ALA A 560 15.34 22.66 10.79
C ALA A 560 14.22 21.80 11.42
N ILE A 561 13.11 21.58 10.72
CA ILE A 561 12.03 20.70 11.17
C ILE A 561 12.54 19.26 11.22
N PRO A 562 12.25 18.48 12.28
CA PRO A 562 12.65 17.10 12.39
C PRO A 562 12.26 16.27 11.15
N SER A 563 13.17 15.40 10.67
CA SER A 563 12.97 14.60 9.45
C SER A 563 11.66 13.81 9.46
N ALA A 564 11.30 13.20 10.59
CA ALA A 564 10.06 12.45 10.72
C ALA A 564 8.81 13.32 10.55
N GLN A 565 8.82 14.58 11.00
CA GLN A 565 7.72 15.52 10.81
C GLN A 565 7.62 15.98 9.35
N ARG A 566 8.76 16.22 8.68
CA ARG A 566 8.80 16.53 7.25
C ARG A 566 8.27 15.36 6.40
N ALA A 567 8.65 14.14 6.73
CA ALA A 567 8.13 12.94 6.05
C ALA A 567 6.61 12.76 6.26
N CYS A 568 6.09 13.05 7.47
CA CYS A 568 4.64 13.09 7.72
C CYS A 568 3.96 14.18 6.88
N LEU A 569 4.59 15.34 6.69
CA LEU A 569 4.03 16.42 5.88
C LEU A 569 3.94 16.02 4.40
N LEU A 570 4.98 15.42 3.85
CA LEU A 570 4.96 14.94 2.47
C LEU A 570 3.89 13.86 2.26
N LYS A 571 3.73 12.96 3.23
CA LYS A 571 2.66 11.97 3.26
C LYS A 571 1.27 12.62 3.27
N ALA A 572 1.08 13.62 4.10
CA ALA A 572 -0.18 14.36 4.18
C ALA A 572 -0.50 15.09 2.87
N LEU A 573 0.49 15.76 2.27
CA LEU A 573 0.34 16.52 1.04
C LEU A 573 -0.09 15.64 -0.15
N LEU A 574 0.54 14.46 -0.32
CA LEU A 574 0.16 13.52 -1.39
C LEU A 574 -1.31 13.14 -1.31
N VAL A 575 -1.81 12.80 -0.12
CA VAL A 575 -3.22 12.43 0.08
C VAL A 575 -4.13 13.65 0.02
N HIS A 576 -3.66 14.82 0.48
CA HIS A 576 -4.44 16.06 0.47
C HIS A 576 -4.79 16.52 -0.95
N GLY A 577 -3.89 16.29 -1.91
CA GLY A 577 -4.13 16.54 -3.33
C GLY A 577 -5.02 15.52 -4.03
N ALA A 578 -5.42 14.44 -3.35
CA ALA A 578 -6.21 13.38 -3.98
C ALA A 578 -7.72 13.66 -3.93
N ARG A 579 -8.42 13.39 -5.03
CA ARG A 579 -9.87 13.61 -5.15
C ARG A 579 -10.54 12.51 -5.95
N TRP A 580 -11.78 12.15 -5.55
CA TRP A 580 -12.65 11.34 -6.39
C TRP A 580 -13.16 12.19 -7.56
N THR A 581 -12.95 11.68 -8.76
CA THR A 581 -13.38 12.28 -10.03
C THR A 581 -14.74 11.72 -10.47
N ASN A 582 -15.08 11.91 -11.75
CA ASN A 582 -16.25 11.34 -12.40
C ASN A 582 -16.36 9.81 -12.24
N ALA A 583 -15.23 9.13 -12.07
CA ALA A 583 -15.16 7.69 -11.79
C ALA A 583 -16.04 7.26 -10.59
N ARG A 584 -16.17 8.12 -9.56
CA ARG A 584 -17.05 7.85 -8.42
C ARG A 584 -18.50 7.63 -8.83
N ASP A 585 -19.05 8.52 -9.66
CA ASP A 585 -20.47 8.45 -10.02
C ASP A 585 -20.75 7.23 -10.90
N LEU A 586 -19.81 6.90 -11.79
CA LEU A 586 -19.86 5.69 -12.60
C LEU A 586 -19.80 4.42 -11.74
N LEU A 587 -18.92 4.37 -10.75
CA LEU A 587 -18.85 3.25 -9.81
C LEU A 587 -20.15 3.10 -8.99
N LEU A 588 -20.73 4.21 -8.52
CA LEU A 588 -21.99 4.18 -7.79
C LEU A 588 -23.17 3.71 -8.68
N GLU A 589 -23.17 4.08 -9.94
CA GLU A 589 -24.16 3.62 -10.92
C GLU A 589 -24.07 2.11 -11.15
N VAL A 590 -22.84 1.60 -11.37
CA VAL A 590 -22.64 0.21 -11.80
C VAL A 590 -22.69 -0.79 -10.64
N LEU A 591 -22.07 -0.45 -9.51
CA LEU A 591 -22.02 -1.33 -8.32
C LEU A 591 -23.32 -1.28 -7.49
N GLY A 592 -24.22 -0.37 -7.85
CA GLY A 592 -25.50 -0.19 -7.21
C GLY A 592 -25.44 0.55 -5.86
N PRO A 593 -26.48 1.30 -5.51
CA PRO A 593 -26.61 1.84 -4.18
C PRO A 593 -26.98 0.73 -3.20
N PRO A 594 -26.26 0.58 -2.08
CA PRO A 594 -26.85 -0.10 -0.95
C PRO A 594 -28.05 0.75 -0.49
N GLU A 595 -29.22 0.21 -0.56
CA GLU A 595 -30.43 0.88 -0.13
C GLU A 595 -30.42 1.12 1.39
N GLY A 596 -30.95 2.26 1.83
CA GLY A 596 -31.25 2.56 3.22
C GLY A 596 -30.03 2.79 4.12
N LYS A 597 -30.01 2.15 5.29
CA LYS A 597 -29.03 2.36 6.36
C LYS A 597 -27.59 1.92 6.04
N TYR A 598 -27.35 1.35 4.88
CA TYR A 598 -26.04 0.83 4.46
C TYR A 598 -25.29 1.73 3.47
N SER A 599 -25.67 2.99 3.35
CA SER A 599 -24.99 3.96 2.46
C SER A 599 -23.47 4.08 2.68
N TYR A 600 -22.98 3.75 3.86
CA TYR A 600 -21.54 3.69 4.12
C TYR A 600 -20.82 2.60 3.31
N ARG A 601 -21.49 1.49 2.96
CA ARG A 601 -20.91 0.43 2.13
C ARG A 601 -20.64 0.90 0.70
N GLN A 602 -21.46 1.79 0.17
CA GLN A 602 -21.21 2.41 -1.15
C GLN A 602 -19.87 3.15 -1.19
N LYS A 603 -19.64 4.01 -0.19
CA LYS A 603 -18.37 4.74 -0.08
C LYS A 603 -17.20 3.78 0.16
N ASP A 604 -17.44 2.68 0.86
CA ASP A 604 -16.45 1.63 1.04
C ASP A 604 -16.10 0.95 -0.28
N ASN A 605 -17.09 0.60 -1.10
CA ASN A 605 -16.86 0.04 -2.42
C ASN A 605 -16.07 1.00 -3.32
N VAL A 606 -16.45 2.28 -3.42
CA VAL A 606 -15.69 3.28 -4.20
C VAL A 606 -14.24 3.37 -3.72
N ARG A 607 -14.02 3.39 -2.41
CA ARG A 607 -12.70 3.48 -1.79
C ARG A 607 -11.77 2.30 -2.16
N ARG A 608 -12.30 1.10 -2.34
CA ARG A 608 -11.52 -0.08 -2.74
C ARG A 608 -10.86 0.09 -4.11
N TYR A 609 -11.49 0.85 -5.00
CA TYR A 609 -10.99 1.13 -6.36
C TYR A 609 -10.15 2.41 -6.42
N LEU A 610 -10.61 3.47 -5.77
CA LEU A 610 -10.04 4.80 -5.94
C LEU A 610 -9.19 5.30 -4.76
N GLY A 611 -9.20 4.61 -3.63
CA GLY A 611 -8.55 5.11 -2.42
C GLY A 611 -9.14 6.45 -1.98
N PHE A 612 -8.29 7.44 -1.72
CA PHE A 612 -8.69 8.83 -1.53
C PHE A 612 -8.92 9.56 -2.86
N GLY A 613 -8.46 8.99 -3.97
CA GLY A 613 -8.69 9.47 -5.33
C GLY A 613 -7.42 9.64 -6.16
N ALA A 614 -7.61 10.18 -7.37
CA ALA A 614 -6.50 10.62 -8.20
C ALA A 614 -5.88 11.88 -7.60
N TYR A 615 -4.55 11.88 -7.42
CA TYR A 615 -3.87 13.06 -6.92
C TYR A 615 -3.67 14.09 -8.04
N ASP A 616 -3.74 15.36 -7.66
CA ASP A 616 -3.45 16.49 -8.53
C ASP A 616 -2.21 17.20 -7.99
N PRO A 617 -1.11 17.20 -8.73
CA PRO A 617 0.13 17.84 -8.30
C PRO A 617 0.02 19.35 -8.10
N GLU A 618 -0.85 20.02 -8.86
CA GLU A 618 -1.10 21.44 -8.68
C GLU A 618 -1.72 21.76 -7.31
N LEU A 619 -2.52 20.84 -6.80
CA LEU A 619 -3.06 20.95 -5.44
C LEU A 619 -2.02 20.68 -4.33
N ILE A 620 -0.93 19.97 -4.67
CA ILE A 620 0.13 19.60 -3.73
C ILE A 620 1.20 20.70 -3.66
N ILE A 621 1.59 21.26 -4.80
CA ILE A 621 2.77 22.14 -4.92
C ILE A 621 2.37 23.62 -4.93
N ASN A 622 1.21 23.96 -5.49
CA ASN A 622 0.79 25.33 -5.75
C ASN A 622 -0.43 25.76 -4.92
N CYS A 623 -0.44 27.03 -4.52
CA CYS A 623 -1.63 27.74 -4.08
C CYS A 623 -2.22 28.54 -5.25
N ALA A 624 -3.52 28.85 -5.19
CA ALA A 624 -4.20 29.72 -6.14
C ALA A 624 -4.92 30.85 -5.37
N ASP A 625 -5.30 31.92 -6.05
CA ASP A 625 -5.95 33.09 -5.43
C ASP A 625 -7.26 32.70 -4.70
N ASP A 626 -7.98 31.74 -5.24
CA ASP A 626 -9.24 31.20 -4.71
C ASP A 626 -9.07 30.06 -3.69
N ARG A 627 -7.81 29.72 -3.35
CA ARG A 627 -7.47 28.58 -2.50
C ARG A 627 -6.26 28.84 -1.61
N ALA A 628 -6.42 28.65 -0.32
CA ALA A 628 -5.33 28.77 0.65
C ALA A 628 -5.06 27.42 1.33
N THR A 629 -3.87 26.89 1.15
CA THR A 629 -3.40 25.68 1.81
C THR A 629 -2.45 26.04 2.96
N LEU A 630 -2.76 25.55 4.13
CA LEU A 630 -2.01 25.71 5.37
C LEU A 630 -1.47 24.36 5.82
N TRP A 631 -0.31 24.36 6.45
CA TRP A 631 0.24 23.13 7.02
C TRP A 631 0.81 23.37 8.43
N ALA A 632 0.80 22.34 9.23
CA ALA A 632 1.43 22.32 10.53
C ALA A 632 2.04 20.94 10.79
N VAL A 633 3.15 20.93 11.51
CA VAL A 633 3.81 19.71 11.98
C VAL A 633 4.01 19.77 13.47
N GLY A 634 4.15 18.61 14.09
CA GLY A 634 4.39 18.56 15.52
C GLY A 634 4.43 17.15 16.07
N SER A 635 4.38 17.05 17.38
CA SER A 635 4.24 15.77 18.08
C SER A 635 3.16 15.87 19.15
N VAL A 636 2.52 14.75 19.48
CA VAL A 636 1.46 14.66 20.49
C VAL A 636 1.67 13.43 21.36
N ALA A 637 1.57 13.61 22.69
CA ALA A 637 1.65 12.50 23.64
C ALA A 637 0.36 11.68 23.65
N ALA A 638 0.41 10.49 24.24
CA ALA A 638 -0.77 9.64 24.39
C ALA A 638 -1.88 10.39 25.16
N ASP A 639 -3.11 10.17 24.75
CA ASP A 639 -4.31 10.78 25.34
C ASP A 639 -4.30 12.33 25.37
N GLN A 640 -3.62 12.92 24.37
CA GLN A 640 -3.56 14.38 24.21
C GLN A 640 -4.03 14.79 22.82
N GLY A 641 -4.34 16.08 22.69
CA GLY A 641 -4.69 16.71 21.42
C GLY A 641 -4.00 18.04 21.22
N LYS A 642 -4.03 18.50 19.98
CA LYS A 642 -3.61 19.85 19.59
C LYS A 642 -4.71 20.51 18.78
N ARG A 643 -5.03 21.76 19.10
CA ARG A 643 -5.99 22.60 18.37
C ARG A 643 -5.27 23.52 17.41
N PHE A 644 -5.80 23.60 16.21
CA PHE A 644 -5.36 24.50 15.15
C PHE A 644 -6.53 25.40 14.73
N SER A 645 -6.38 26.70 14.95
CA SER A 645 -7.40 27.67 14.57
C SER A 645 -7.12 28.17 13.15
N ILE A 646 -7.96 27.81 12.20
CA ILE A 646 -7.85 28.17 10.80
C ILE A 646 -8.63 29.46 10.56
N PRO A 647 -8.01 30.55 10.07
CA PRO A 647 -8.72 31.80 9.85
C PRO A 647 -9.71 31.67 8.69
N TRP A 648 -10.96 32.13 8.91
CA TRP A 648 -11.95 32.19 7.85
C TRP A 648 -11.81 33.53 7.10
N PRO A 649 -11.56 33.53 5.76
CA PRO A 649 -11.45 34.74 4.99
C PRO A 649 -12.77 35.52 4.95
N ALA A 650 -12.70 36.84 5.05
CA ALA A 650 -13.90 37.69 4.99
C ALA A 650 -14.62 37.54 3.65
N THR A 651 -13.88 37.35 2.56
CA THR A 651 -14.41 37.12 1.21
C THR A 651 -15.27 35.88 1.08
N MET A 652 -15.04 34.86 1.92
CA MET A 652 -15.85 33.63 1.95
C MET A 652 -17.12 33.78 2.80
N SER A 653 -17.30 34.90 3.50
CA SER A 653 -18.47 35.12 4.38
C SER A 653 -19.67 35.66 3.59
N ALA A 654 -20.86 35.17 3.91
CA ALA A 654 -22.14 35.62 3.39
C ALA A 654 -22.31 35.52 1.85
N LYS A 655 -21.57 34.66 1.18
CA LYS A 655 -21.71 34.39 -0.26
C LYS A 655 -22.34 33.02 -0.53
N ALA A 656 -23.30 32.99 -1.43
CA ALA A 656 -23.98 31.76 -1.89
C ALA A 656 -23.19 31.16 -3.07
N GLN A 657 -21.96 30.74 -2.82
CA GLN A 657 -21.07 30.10 -3.80
C GLN A 657 -20.54 28.79 -3.22
N PRO A 658 -20.21 27.79 -4.07
CA PRO A 658 -19.56 26.58 -3.61
C PRO A 658 -18.23 26.89 -2.89
N HIS A 659 -18.09 26.40 -1.69
CA HIS A 659 -16.91 26.58 -0.87
C HIS A 659 -16.62 25.32 -0.07
N GLY A 660 -15.39 25.13 0.34
CA GLY A 660 -14.97 23.92 1.01
C GLY A 660 -13.82 24.12 1.99
N LEU A 661 -13.76 23.18 2.93
CA LEU A 661 -12.65 22.96 3.83
C LEU A 661 -12.19 21.53 3.67
N SER A 662 -10.89 21.32 3.44
CA SER A 662 -10.27 20.01 3.49
C SER A 662 -9.24 19.95 4.61
N ALA A 663 -9.08 18.78 5.25
CA ALA A 663 -8.05 18.54 6.24
C ALA A 663 -7.47 17.14 6.09
N THR A 664 -6.15 17.02 6.10
CA THR A 664 -5.43 15.75 6.03
C THR A 664 -4.44 15.67 7.18
N LEU A 665 -4.54 14.60 7.96
CA LEU A 665 -3.67 14.27 9.07
C LEU A 665 -2.87 13.02 8.71
N ALA A 666 -1.54 13.06 8.83
CA ALA A 666 -0.68 11.90 8.60
C ALA A 666 0.33 11.72 9.72
N TRP A 667 0.66 10.46 10.01
CA TRP A 667 1.66 10.06 11.02
C TRP A 667 2.29 8.72 10.63
N PHE A 668 3.29 8.30 11.40
CA PHE A 668 3.79 6.93 11.38
C PHE A 668 3.47 6.26 12.70
N SER A 669 3.04 5.01 12.61
CA SER A 669 2.71 4.19 13.77
C SER A 669 3.70 3.05 13.90
N PRO A 670 4.39 2.88 15.05
CA PRO A 670 5.15 1.67 15.29
C PRO A 670 4.26 0.44 15.11
N PRO A 671 4.73 -0.63 14.41
CA PRO A 671 4.01 -1.87 14.34
C PRO A 671 4.04 -2.61 15.67
N ARG A 672 2.98 -3.34 15.96
CA ARG A 672 2.90 -4.28 17.08
C ARG A 672 2.63 -5.68 16.52
N PRO A 673 3.66 -6.38 16.04
CA PRO A 673 3.50 -7.75 15.62
C PRO A 673 3.00 -8.60 16.80
N GLY A 674 2.01 -9.44 16.56
CA GLY A 674 1.43 -10.25 17.62
C GLY A 674 0.45 -9.54 18.57
N ALA A 675 0.10 -8.27 18.31
CA ALA A 675 -0.94 -7.57 19.05
C ALA A 675 -2.22 -7.44 18.21
N VAL A 676 -3.36 -7.47 18.89
CA VAL A 676 -4.67 -7.26 18.25
C VAL A 676 -4.74 -5.89 17.53
N ALA A 677 -4.17 -4.85 18.15
CA ALA A 677 -4.03 -3.55 17.53
C ALA A 677 -2.64 -3.45 16.92
N TYR A 678 -2.51 -3.78 15.63
CA TYR A 678 -1.24 -3.73 14.90
C TYR A 678 -0.59 -2.34 14.94
N ARG A 679 -1.39 -1.28 14.78
CA ARG A 679 -0.91 0.10 14.90
C ARG A 679 -0.83 0.50 16.37
N ALA A 680 0.39 0.80 16.84
CA ALA A 680 0.60 1.24 18.22
C ALA A 680 0.01 2.64 18.47
N VAL A 681 0.09 3.53 17.49
CA VAL A 681 -0.41 4.90 17.56
C VAL A 681 -1.59 5.09 16.62
N ARG A 682 -2.68 5.64 17.14
CA ARG A 682 -3.87 6.01 16.37
C ARG A 682 -4.19 7.47 16.62
N MET A 683 -4.46 8.20 15.54
CA MET A 683 -4.84 9.61 15.59
C MET A 683 -6.12 9.86 14.80
N LYS A 684 -6.82 10.92 15.12
CA LYS A 684 -8.04 11.35 14.44
C LYS A 684 -8.12 12.87 14.32
N ILE A 685 -8.86 13.32 13.31
CA ILE A 685 -9.36 14.68 13.20
C ILE A 685 -10.72 14.73 13.87
N VAL A 686 -10.88 15.61 14.87
CA VAL A 686 -12.19 15.88 15.45
C VAL A 686 -12.93 16.87 14.56
N GLU A 687 -14.20 16.56 14.27
CA GLU A 687 -15.00 17.40 13.39
C GLU A 687 -15.24 18.79 14.02
N PRO A 688 -14.92 19.88 13.29
CA PRO A 688 -15.11 21.23 13.81
C PRO A 688 -16.58 21.52 14.09
N ILE A 689 -16.88 21.97 15.31
CA ILE A 689 -18.27 22.27 15.77
C ILE A 689 -18.87 23.42 14.94
N GLN A 690 -18.03 24.34 14.45
CA GLN A 690 -18.46 25.54 13.73
C GLN A 690 -19.01 25.23 12.32
N LEU A 691 -18.75 24.06 11.76
CA LEU A 691 -19.17 23.68 10.38
C LEU A 691 -20.67 23.74 10.18
N GLY A 692 -21.45 23.28 11.16
CA GLY A 692 -22.91 23.33 11.09
C GLY A 692 -23.47 24.75 11.02
N ALA A 693 -22.88 25.68 11.77
CA ALA A 693 -23.26 27.11 11.75
C ALA A 693 -22.85 27.77 10.41
N ALA A 694 -21.80 27.27 9.76
CA ALA A 694 -21.35 27.74 8.46
C ALA A 694 -22.11 27.16 7.26
N GLY A 695 -23.06 26.28 7.48
CA GLY A 695 -23.77 25.59 6.40
C GLY A 695 -22.91 24.58 5.65
N ILE A 696 -21.77 24.19 6.20
CA ILE A 696 -20.82 23.24 5.64
C ILE A 696 -21.10 21.84 6.20
N LYS A 697 -21.10 20.83 5.35
CA LYS A 697 -21.37 19.42 5.69
C LYS A 697 -20.25 18.52 5.22
N ALA A 698 -20.10 17.37 5.86
CA ALA A 698 -19.20 16.34 5.38
C ALA A 698 -19.50 15.99 3.91
N SER A 699 -18.46 16.06 3.08
CA SER A 699 -18.57 15.82 1.65
C SER A 699 -19.00 14.40 1.33
N GLY A 700 -19.83 14.25 0.29
CA GLY A 700 -20.17 12.96 -0.27
C GLY A 700 -19.07 12.32 -1.14
N ILE A 701 -18.09 13.12 -1.56
CA ILE A 701 -17.06 12.73 -2.53
C ILE A 701 -15.72 12.34 -1.88
N GLN A 702 -15.78 11.62 -0.77
CA GLN A 702 -14.62 11.14 0.00
C GLN A 702 -14.97 9.79 0.66
N PRO A 703 -13.97 9.00 1.07
CA PRO A 703 -14.19 7.83 1.90
C PRO A 703 -15.00 8.13 3.17
N ASP A 704 -15.74 7.14 3.65
CA ASP A 704 -16.47 7.29 4.92
C ASP A 704 -15.49 7.57 6.07
N PRO A 705 -15.83 8.49 6.99
CA PRO A 705 -14.96 8.83 8.13
C PRO A 705 -14.50 7.63 8.96
N LYS A 706 -15.37 6.65 9.18
CA LYS A 706 -15.05 5.44 9.95
C LYS A 706 -14.02 4.56 9.25
N GLN A 707 -14.00 4.59 7.93
CA GLN A 707 -13.03 3.82 7.14
C GLN A 707 -11.69 4.55 6.99
N SER A 708 -11.71 5.87 6.82
CA SER A 708 -10.48 6.65 6.70
C SER A 708 -9.60 6.60 7.95
N HIS A 709 -10.17 6.33 9.14
CA HIS A 709 -9.42 6.19 10.41
C HIS A 709 -8.65 4.86 10.53
N LYS A 710 -8.82 3.92 9.61
CA LYS A 710 -8.18 2.60 9.69
C LYS A 710 -6.70 2.59 9.26
N GLY A 711 -6.23 3.63 8.56
CA GLY A 711 -4.83 3.83 8.14
C GLY A 711 -3.99 4.67 9.11
N THR A 712 -2.88 5.18 8.61
CA THR A 712 -1.98 6.17 9.26
C THR A 712 -2.00 7.51 8.52
N VAL A 713 -3.03 7.71 7.71
CA VAL A 713 -3.41 8.98 7.09
C VAL A 713 -4.94 9.07 7.09
N VAL A 714 -5.45 10.26 7.42
CA VAL A 714 -6.88 10.57 7.47
C VAL A 714 -7.12 11.80 6.63
N HIS A 715 -8.03 11.71 5.67
CA HIS A 715 -8.45 12.85 4.85
C HIS A 715 -9.94 13.12 5.09
N ARG A 716 -10.27 14.39 5.32
CA ARG A 716 -11.63 14.86 5.53
C ARG A 716 -11.91 16.08 4.64
N ARG A 717 -13.09 16.09 4.05
CA ARG A 717 -13.58 17.22 3.25
C ARG A 717 -14.99 17.60 3.67
N TRP A 718 -15.24 18.89 3.74
CA TRP A 718 -16.55 19.46 4.04
C TRP A 718 -16.88 20.51 2.99
N ASP A 719 -18.06 20.45 2.42
CA ASP A 719 -18.50 21.32 1.34
C ASP A 719 -19.77 22.08 1.74
N GLY A 720 -19.93 23.30 1.24
CA GLY A 720 -21.12 24.12 1.36
C GLY A 720 -21.42 24.86 0.07
N GLU A 721 -22.71 25.06 -0.19
CA GLU A 721 -23.22 25.80 -1.38
C GLU A 721 -23.92 27.11 -0.98
N LYS A 722 -24.23 27.29 0.28
CA LYS A 722 -24.96 28.44 0.81
C LYS A 722 -24.05 29.40 1.52
N ALA A 723 -24.47 30.67 1.60
CA ALA A 723 -23.75 31.70 2.32
C ALA A 723 -23.34 31.27 3.73
N ALA A 724 -22.06 31.28 4.00
CA ALA A 724 -21.54 31.03 5.33
C ALA A 724 -21.70 32.30 6.18
N ALA A 725 -22.53 32.24 7.19
CA ALA A 725 -22.75 33.37 8.13
C ALA A 725 -21.66 33.36 9.24
N ILE A 726 -20.38 33.38 8.85
CA ILE A 726 -19.27 33.44 9.81
C ILE A 726 -18.81 34.89 9.92
N ALA A 727 -18.61 35.38 11.15
CA ALA A 727 -18.10 36.70 11.37
C ALA A 727 -16.72 36.88 10.69
N ALA A 728 -16.46 38.04 10.10
CA ALA A 728 -15.24 38.37 9.37
C ALA A 728 -13.92 38.17 10.15
N ALA A 729 -13.99 37.97 11.47
CA ALA A 729 -12.88 37.64 12.37
C ALA A 729 -12.93 36.17 12.85
N GLY A 730 -13.76 35.30 12.23
CA GLY A 730 -13.96 33.95 12.70
C GLY A 730 -12.81 33.01 12.39
N PHE A 731 -12.76 31.90 13.13
CA PHE A 731 -11.82 30.82 12.97
C PHE A 731 -12.57 29.50 13.01
N PHE A 732 -12.04 28.51 12.27
CA PHE A 732 -12.39 27.11 12.47
C PHE A 732 -11.32 26.43 13.32
N ASP A 733 -11.76 25.69 14.33
CA ASP A 733 -10.86 24.90 15.14
C ASP A 733 -10.86 23.45 14.67
N ILE A 734 -9.69 23.00 14.23
CA ILE A 734 -9.44 21.59 13.90
C ILE A 734 -8.61 21.00 15.03
N ASP A 735 -9.17 19.99 15.69
CA ASP A 735 -8.50 19.28 16.77
C ASP A 735 -7.90 17.98 16.22
N VAL A 736 -6.61 17.79 16.39
CA VAL A 736 -5.90 16.55 16.20
C VAL A 736 -5.78 15.87 17.55
N GLN A 737 -6.33 14.66 17.66
CA GLN A 737 -6.27 13.87 18.90
C GLN A 737 -5.53 12.56 18.67
N ARG A 738 -4.64 12.22 19.60
CA ARG A 738 -4.07 10.88 19.73
C ARG A 738 -4.93 10.08 20.71
N GLU A 739 -5.35 8.89 20.31
CA GLU A 739 -6.10 7.99 21.18
C GLU A 739 -5.20 7.46 22.30
N VAL A 740 -5.82 6.98 23.37
CA VAL A 740 -5.09 6.31 24.46
C VAL A 740 -4.33 5.09 23.92
N ASP A 741 -3.06 5.03 24.19
CA ASP A 741 -2.18 3.92 23.87
C ASP A 741 -1.08 3.80 24.97
N ASP A 742 -0.21 2.81 24.85
CA ASP A 742 0.85 2.51 25.81
C ASP A 742 2.25 2.92 25.32
N ILE A 743 2.32 3.83 24.34
CA ILE A 743 3.57 4.40 23.84
C ILE A 743 3.83 5.73 24.54
N ASP A 744 4.82 5.79 25.41
CA ASP A 744 5.16 6.99 26.20
C ASP A 744 5.75 8.11 25.35
N THR A 745 6.42 7.77 24.22
CA THR A 745 7.04 8.77 23.36
C THR A 745 6.00 9.54 22.55
N PRO A 746 6.13 10.88 22.45
CA PRO A 746 5.26 11.67 21.57
C PRO A 746 5.36 11.20 20.11
N ALA A 747 4.21 11.07 19.46
CA ALA A 747 4.14 10.66 18.07
C ALA A 747 4.14 11.88 17.13
N ASN A 748 5.01 11.87 16.13
CA ASN A 748 5.10 12.91 15.12
C ASN A 748 3.90 12.84 14.18
N PHE A 749 3.41 14.02 13.76
CA PHE A 749 2.32 14.14 12.80
C PHE A 749 2.49 15.39 11.93
N ALA A 750 1.73 15.42 10.84
CA ALA A 750 1.49 16.62 10.03
C ALA A 750 0.00 16.78 9.75
N LEU A 751 -0.47 18.01 9.78
CA LEU A 751 -1.81 18.43 9.38
C LEU A 751 -1.70 19.38 8.20
N VAL A 752 -2.43 19.10 7.14
CA VAL A 752 -2.60 20.00 5.96
C VAL A 752 -4.07 20.37 5.87
N THR A 753 -4.36 21.65 5.68
CA THR A 753 -5.73 22.15 5.55
C THR A 753 -5.84 23.09 4.36
N THR A 754 -6.93 23.01 3.62
CA THR A 754 -7.21 23.92 2.50
C THR A 754 -8.60 24.51 2.64
N LEU A 755 -8.65 25.85 2.54
CA LEU A 755 -9.87 26.60 2.29
C LEU A 755 -9.95 26.96 0.81
N GLU A 756 -11.11 26.71 0.18
CA GLU A 756 -11.32 27.01 -1.23
C GLU A 756 -12.71 27.58 -1.48
N MET A 757 -12.78 28.53 -2.42
CA MET A 757 -14.03 29.09 -2.93
C MET A 757 -13.82 29.49 -4.39
N ALA A 758 -14.29 28.66 -5.30
CA ALA A 758 -14.04 28.85 -6.73
C ALA A 758 -14.47 30.25 -7.23
N GLY A 759 -13.55 30.92 -7.91
CA GLY A 759 -13.75 32.25 -8.46
C GLY A 759 -13.60 33.42 -7.47
N GLU A 760 -13.20 33.17 -6.21
CA GLU A 760 -12.95 34.21 -5.23
C GLU A 760 -11.45 34.54 -5.11
N LEU A 761 -11.01 35.65 -5.66
CA LEU A 761 -9.60 35.98 -5.88
C LEU A 761 -8.78 36.41 -4.65
N GLU A 762 -9.39 36.53 -3.48
CA GLU A 762 -8.69 37.04 -2.29
C GLU A 762 -8.55 36.00 -1.16
N VAL A 763 -8.94 34.75 -1.36
CA VAL A 763 -8.91 33.72 -0.33
C VAL A 763 -7.49 33.53 0.17
N TYR A 764 -6.54 33.34 -0.72
CA TYR A 764 -5.13 33.15 -0.38
C TYR A 764 -4.55 34.34 0.41
N THR A 765 -4.70 35.55 -0.13
CA THR A 765 -4.14 36.78 0.45
C THR A 765 -4.70 37.07 1.85
N GLN A 766 -6.02 36.86 2.04
CA GLN A 766 -6.65 37.10 3.34
C GLN A 766 -6.27 36.05 4.40
N VAL A 767 -6.05 34.82 4.00
CA VAL A 767 -5.53 33.79 4.91
C VAL A 767 -4.08 34.06 5.26
N LEU A 768 -3.24 34.36 4.28
CA LEU A 768 -1.81 34.65 4.46
C LEU A 768 -1.60 35.78 5.47
N ASN A 769 -2.37 36.86 5.38
CA ASN A 769 -2.27 38.03 6.28
C ASN A 769 -2.69 37.72 7.74
N ARG A 770 -3.30 36.60 8.03
CA ARG A 770 -3.77 36.19 9.37
C ARG A 770 -2.99 35.03 9.97
N VAL A 771 -2.07 34.41 9.23
CA VAL A 771 -1.32 33.23 9.67
C VAL A 771 -0.19 33.61 10.62
N GLY A 772 -0.54 33.73 11.91
CA GLY A 772 0.41 33.68 13.00
C GLY A 772 0.11 32.51 13.95
N LEU A 773 -0.24 31.34 13.37
CA LEU A 773 -0.82 30.22 14.11
C LEU A 773 0.19 29.53 15.03
N LYS A 774 -0.01 29.67 16.36
CA LYS A 774 0.63 28.81 17.36
C LYS A 774 -0.38 27.72 17.76
N PRO A 775 -0.02 26.43 17.72
CA PRO A 775 -0.91 25.38 18.21
C PRO A 775 -1.12 25.53 19.73
N ILE A 776 -2.38 25.40 20.16
CA ILE A 776 -2.74 25.31 21.57
C ILE A 776 -2.74 23.82 21.95
N VAL A 777 -1.98 23.46 22.99
CA VAL A 777 -2.00 22.12 23.54
C VAL A 777 -3.27 21.91 24.32
N LEU A 778 -4.08 20.94 23.95
CA LEU A 778 -5.27 20.52 24.71
C LEU A 778 -4.85 19.46 25.73
N ALA A 779 -5.27 19.63 26.97
CA ALA A 779 -5.18 18.56 27.97
C ALA A 779 -6.12 17.41 27.58
N ALA A 780 -5.85 16.23 28.10
CA ALA A 780 -6.67 15.05 27.89
C ALA A 780 -8.16 15.32 28.18
N VAL A 781 -9.04 14.86 27.31
CA VAL A 781 -10.50 14.88 27.49
C VAL A 781 -10.98 13.49 27.88
#